data_f316b6e0f8e91d4442fdc971608724ae
#
_entry.id   f316b6e0f8e91d4442fdc971608724ae
#
_cell.length_a   1.000
_cell.length_b   1.000
_cell.length_c   1.000
_cell.angle_alpha   90.00
_cell.angle_beta   90.00
_cell.angle_gamma   90.00
#
_symmetry.space_group_name_H-M   'P 1'
#
loop_
_entity.id
_entity.type
_entity.pdbx_description
1 polymer ?
#
loop_
_entity_poly.entity_id
_entity_poly.type
_entity_poly.pdbx_seq_one_letter_code
_entity_poly.pdbx_strand_id
1 'polypeptide(L)'
;MPWKDLKQWERDWLLYGDGDDPDEMYEQGLWYGIAGFFKYLESRTHKMHVRVYLSRFRTYQECPSCHGLRLRPEALQFKVGGKSMPELSSMPMDELLAWVDRYVTPRADEDPGLKHAVAELRSRLEYLNEVGLGYLTSDRSTRSLSGGEIERVSLTTCLGASLTDTLFVLDEPTVGLHPRDTSRLISAMNRLKKRGNTLVVVEHEEAVMRAADCLVDMGPGSGREGGRLVYSGMPARIGEIEESLTGAFLSGRRRIAVPKKRRKPRQFLTVSGASRHNLRKLDVKVPLGVFTCLTGVSGSGKSPRAHDVLYLNALVEKGAVCEEEPARVKSIKGWEHLDEVVMVDQSPIVRTPRSTPAVYAGVFEEIRSLFAETETARARGMKPGFFSFNSGDGRCPRCMGMGSEKVEMQFLSDIFVQCPLCHGSRYGSEVLSVYRDGRNIADVLGMTVAAALECFSAEKGAKASRIASKLGVLQRVGLGHLTLGQALNTLSGGENQRLKLAKILLDQIGSGANSSKMLILDEPGTGLHFADIEVLLAVFRELVEQGHTLLVIEHNPEFIKSADYVIDLGPEGGAGGGHVVATGTPEEIVAAGKGYTGKYLREVLEGNPSVYDPADAVVPESADMDIPEGVMALRGARHHNLKNVDLDVPRGEMTVLTGLSGSGKSSLAFDIFFAEGQRRFMDVMSPYARQFTEQLESPDIDRLTGLPPTVAIEQNMSRGGTKSTVGTVTEIWQFMRLLYAKLGQAYCPQCGVPVGKRSESEVVELVARELKKHGGLALLAPLVRGRKGHYADLARWAEGKGYEAVSYTHLRA
;
A
#
# COMPACT_ATOMS: atom_id res chain seq x y z
N MET A 1 -3.77 39.31 -8.98
CA MET A 1 -5.25 39.32 -8.84
C MET A 1 -5.73 37.88 -8.79
N PRO A 2 -6.64 37.49 -7.92
CA PRO A 2 -7.19 36.13 -7.87
C PRO A 2 -7.95 35.81 -9.17
N TRP A 3 -7.94 34.54 -9.60
CA TRP A 3 -8.61 34.09 -10.84
C TRP A 3 -10.10 34.50 -10.92
N LYS A 4 -10.81 34.45 -9.80
CA LYS A 4 -12.23 34.83 -9.71
C LYS A 4 -12.49 36.32 -10.02
N ASP A 5 -11.50 37.19 -9.82
CA ASP A 5 -11.58 38.63 -9.97
C ASP A 5 -11.11 39.10 -11.36
N LEU A 6 -10.61 38.19 -12.21
CA LEU A 6 -10.22 38.45 -13.58
C LEU A 6 -11.48 38.63 -14.46
N LYS A 7 -11.45 39.59 -15.38
CA LYS A 7 -12.44 39.76 -16.46
C LYS A 7 -12.39 38.57 -17.42
N GLN A 8 -13.47 38.33 -18.17
CA GLN A 8 -13.52 37.19 -19.09
C GLN A 8 -12.40 37.25 -20.14
N TRP A 9 -12.14 38.40 -20.76
CA TRP A 9 -11.07 38.52 -21.76
C TRP A 9 -9.67 38.27 -21.18
N GLU A 10 -9.44 38.60 -19.90
CA GLU A 10 -8.15 38.32 -19.21
C GLU A 10 -7.99 36.82 -18.94
N ARG A 11 -9.08 36.12 -18.60
CA ARG A 11 -9.09 34.67 -18.46
C ARG A 11 -8.83 33.97 -19.78
N ASP A 12 -9.51 34.44 -20.85
CA ASP A 12 -9.34 33.91 -22.21
C ASP A 12 -7.95 34.12 -22.72
N TRP A 13 -7.38 35.32 -22.51
CA TRP A 13 -5.99 35.62 -22.87
C TRP A 13 -4.99 34.73 -22.08
N LEU A 14 -5.17 34.53 -20.78
CA LEU A 14 -4.31 33.65 -19.99
C LEU A 14 -4.40 32.21 -20.46
N LEU A 15 -5.61 31.74 -20.81
CA LEU A 15 -5.83 30.35 -21.22
C LEU A 15 -5.38 30.09 -22.66
N TYR A 16 -5.68 30.99 -23.61
CA TYR A 16 -5.54 30.70 -25.03
C TYR A 16 -4.47 31.55 -25.71
N GLY A 17 -4.01 32.65 -25.09
CA GLY A 17 -2.95 33.50 -25.62
C GLY A 17 -3.43 34.67 -26.53
N ASP A 18 -2.51 35.19 -27.33
CA ASP A 18 -2.72 36.37 -28.17
C ASP A 18 -3.34 36.06 -29.55
N GLY A 19 -3.47 34.76 -29.91
CA GLY A 19 -4.01 34.35 -31.20
C GLY A 19 -4.57 32.94 -31.21
N ASP A 20 -5.00 32.45 -32.36
CA ASP A 20 -5.70 31.18 -32.52
C ASP A 20 -4.76 29.96 -32.65
N ASP A 21 -3.52 30.16 -33.13
CA ASP A 21 -2.53 29.09 -33.28
C ASP A 21 -1.35 29.24 -32.29
N PRO A 22 -1.28 28.33 -31.31
CA PRO A 22 -0.19 28.35 -30.32
C PRO A 22 1.22 28.18 -30.90
N ASP A 23 1.37 27.44 -32.00
CA ASP A 23 2.67 27.17 -32.60
C ASP A 23 3.20 28.43 -33.33
N GLU A 24 2.32 29.14 -34.03
CA GLU A 24 2.63 30.41 -34.68
C GLU A 24 2.97 31.51 -33.65
N MET A 25 2.20 31.59 -32.56
CA MET A 25 2.46 32.52 -31.46
C MET A 25 3.82 32.27 -30.80
N TYR A 26 4.17 30.99 -30.59
CA TYR A 26 5.47 30.61 -30.02
C TYR A 26 6.64 31.07 -30.91
N GLU A 27 6.54 30.87 -32.25
CA GLU A 27 7.57 31.29 -33.21
C GLU A 27 7.71 32.81 -33.25
N GLN A 28 6.64 33.56 -33.08
CA GLN A 28 6.63 35.01 -33.03
C GLN A 28 7.00 35.59 -31.65
N GLY A 29 7.24 34.77 -30.63
CA GLY A 29 7.58 35.21 -29.28
C GLY A 29 6.40 35.84 -28.52
N LEU A 30 5.17 35.57 -28.96
CA LEU A 30 3.93 36.01 -28.32
C LEU A 30 3.47 35.03 -27.26
N TRP A 31 2.53 35.46 -26.39
CA TRP A 31 1.95 34.59 -25.39
C TRP A 31 0.96 33.62 -26.04
N TYR A 32 1.27 32.32 -25.98
CA TYR A 32 0.48 31.22 -26.58
C TYR A 32 -0.50 30.53 -25.59
N GLY A 33 -0.68 31.12 -24.44
CA GLY A 33 -1.62 30.68 -23.43
C GLY A 33 -1.23 29.39 -22.69
N ILE A 34 -1.89 29.14 -21.57
CA ILE A 34 -1.71 27.91 -20.79
C ILE A 34 -2.08 26.69 -21.63
N ALA A 35 -3.16 26.75 -22.41
CA ALA A 35 -3.60 25.65 -23.28
C ALA A 35 -2.56 25.29 -24.34
N GLY A 36 -1.93 26.31 -24.95
CA GLY A 36 -0.84 26.13 -25.91
C GLY A 36 0.39 25.50 -25.27
N PHE A 37 0.76 25.93 -24.07
CA PHE A 37 1.84 25.28 -23.30
C PHE A 37 1.59 23.79 -23.06
N PHE A 38 0.38 23.42 -22.65
CA PHE A 38 0.04 22.01 -22.46
C PHE A 38 0.02 21.23 -23.78
N LYS A 39 -0.48 21.81 -24.87
CA LYS A 39 -0.43 21.22 -26.22
C LYS A 39 1.02 20.94 -26.66
N TYR A 40 1.92 21.90 -26.44
CA TYR A 40 3.35 21.74 -26.69
C TYR A 40 3.96 20.61 -25.86
N LEU A 41 3.63 20.51 -24.58
CA LEU A 41 4.09 19.40 -23.73
C LEU A 41 3.52 18.05 -24.19
N GLU A 42 2.28 18.00 -24.64
CA GLU A 42 1.65 16.78 -25.15
C GLU A 42 2.34 16.24 -26.43
N SER A 43 2.83 17.13 -27.31
CA SER A 43 3.63 16.73 -28.46
C SER A 43 4.96 16.07 -28.08
N ARG A 44 5.45 16.31 -26.85
CA ARG A 44 6.73 15.80 -26.33
C ARG A 44 6.58 14.67 -25.31
N THR A 45 5.47 13.95 -25.28
CA THR A 45 5.20 12.84 -24.34
C THR A 45 6.11 11.63 -24.50
N HIS A 46 6.93 11.58 -25.59
CA HIS A 46 8.02 10.61 -25.70
C HIS A 46 9.09 10.79 -24.61
N LYS A 47 9.22 12.00 -24.03
CA LYS A 47 10.15 12.29 -22.93
C LYS A 47 9.49 11.97 -21.58
N MET A 48 10.14 11.14 -20.77
CA MET A 48 9.59 10.67 -19.49
C MET A 48 9.26 11.80 -18.51
N HIS A 49 10.16 12.78 -18.36
CA HIS A 49 9.93 13.93 -17.46
C HIS A 49 8.71 14.76 -17.86
N VAL A 50 8.42 14.87 -19.17
CA VAL A 50 7.22 15.56 -19.67
C VAL A 50 5.96 14.77 -19.31
N ARG A 51 5.97 13.44 -19.46
CA ARG A 51 4.85 12.59 -19.04
C ARG A 51 4.57 12.71 -17.54
N VAL A 52 5.63 12.69 -16.71
CA VAL A 52 5.51 12.86 -15.25
C VAL A 52 4.97 14.25 -14.90
N TYR A 53 5.44 15.28 -15.59
CA TYR A 53 4.93 16.65 -15.38
C TYR A 53 3.46 16.76 -15.74
N LEU A 54 3.06 16.30 -16.93
CA LEU A 54 1.67 16.31 -17.39
C LEU A 54 0.73 15.50 -16.48
N SER A 55 1.21 14.40 -15.91
CA SER A 55 0.39 13.57 -15.03
C SER A 55 -0.10 14.28 -13.77
N ARG A 56 0.61 15.34 -13.33
CA ARG A 56 0.23 16.17 -12.17
C ARG A 56 -0.99 17.07 -12.45
N PHE A 57 -1.26 17.37 -13.72
CA PHE A 57 -2.34 18.26 -14.15
C PHE A 57 -3.50 17.52 -14.79
N ARG A 58 -3.40 16.18 -14.94
CA ARG A 58 -4.45 15.34 -15.50
C ARG A 58 -5.33 14.78 -14.41
N THR A 59 -6.63 15.02 -14.55
CA THR A 59 -7.66 14.37 -13.74
C THR A 59 -8.36 13.29 -14.56
N TYR A 60 -8.83 12.25 -13.87
CA TYR A 60 -9.61 11.19 -14.50
C TYR A 60 -11.08 11.55 -14.39
N GLN A 61 -11.73 11.66 -15.54
CA GLN A 61 -13.18 11.85 -15.63
C GLN A 61 -13.84 10.57 -16.13
N GLU A 62 -15.10 10.40 -15.78
CA GLU A 62 -15.90 9.30 -16.29
C GLU A 62 -16.03 9.39 -17.81
N CYS A 63 -15.79 8.29 -18.50
CA CYS A 63 -15.85 8.25 -19.97
C CYS A 63 -17.30 8.50 -20.45
N PRO A 64 -17.54 9.53 -21.27
CA PRO A 64 -18.91 9.85 -21.74
C PRO A 64 -19.54 8.77 -22.62
N SER A 65 -18.71 7.89 -23.23
CA SER A 65 -19.21 6.81 -24.11
C SER A 65 -19.59 5.54 -23.35
N CYS A 66 -18.84 5.19 -22.29
CA CYS A 66 -19.11 3.96 -21.55
C CYS A 66 -19.57 4.18 -20.11
N HIS A 67 -19.66 5.42 -19.65
CA HIS A 67 -20.12 5.77 -18.28
C HIS A 67 -19.47 4.88 -17.20
N GLY A 68 -18.14 4.75 -17.25
CA GLY A 68 -17.37 3.94 -16.30
C GLY A 68 -17.39 2.43 -16.55
N LEU A 69 -18.23 1.91 -17.44
CA LEU A 69 -18.41 0.47 -17.68
C LEU A 69 -17.23 -0.22 -18.40
N ARG A 70 -16.29 0.56 -18.96
CA ARG A 70 -15.03 0.09 -19.62
C ARG A 70 -15.22 -0.81 -20.85
N LEU A 71 -16.43 -1.22 -21.20
CA LEU A 71 -16.76 -2.08 -22.33
C LEU A 71 -17.54 -1.31 -23.38
N ARG A 72 -17.47 -1.79 -24.63
CA ARG A 72 -18.28 -1.26 -25.73
C ARG A 72 -19.76 -1.63 -25.55
N PRO A 73 -20.71 -0.82 -26.06
CA PRO A 73 -22.14 -1.09 -25.92
C PRO A 73 -22.56 -2.47 -26.44
N GLU A 74 -21.90 -2.96 -27.49
CA GLU A 74 -22.20 -4.28 -28.09
C GLU A 74 -21.88 -5.41 -27.10
N ALA A 75 -20.81 -5.30 -26.32
CA ALA A 75 -20.44 -6.30 -25.32
C ALA A 75 -21.43 -6.35 -24.15
N LEU A 76 -22.10 -5.26 -23.85
CA LEU A 76 -23.12 -5.16 -22.79
C LEU A 76 -24.41 -5.92 -23.13
N GLN A 77 -24.60 -6.24 -24.41
CA GLN A 77 -25.78 -7.00 -24.88
C GLN A 77 -25.68 -8.51 -24.54
N PHE A 78 -24.50 -9.00 -24.15
CA PHE A 78 -24.35 -10.39 -23.71
C PHE A 78 -24.64 -10.49 -22.22
N LYS A 79 -25.53 -11.40 -21.84
CA LYS A 79 -25.92 -11.63 -20.44
C LYS A 79 -25.78 -13.11 -20.06
N VAL A 80 -25.35 -13.37 -18.85
CA VAL A 80 -25.34 -14.70 -18.22
C VAL A 80 -26.21 -14.61 -16.98
N GLY A 81 -27.20 -15.50 -16.84
CA GLY A 81 -28.16 -15.40 -15.73
C GLY A 81 -28.88 -14.04 -15.63
N GLY A 82 -29.13 -13.39 -16.78
CA GLY A 82 -29.78 -12.08 -16.87
C GLY A 82 -28.90 -10.88 -16.59
N LYS A 83 -27.62 -11.05 -16.24
CA LYS A 83 -26.67 -9.97 -15.91
C LYS A 83 -25.59 -9.78 -16.97
N SER A 84 -25.25 -8.53 -17.27
CA SER A 84 -24.12 -8.14 -18.09
C SER A 84 -22.80 -8.23 -17.30
N MET A 85 -21.67 -8.24 -18.00
CA MET A 85 -20.36 -8.35 -17.37
C MET A 85 -20.02 -7.22 -16.38
N PRO A 86 -20.32 -5.93 -16.66
CA PRO A 86 -20.12 -4.87 -15.68
C PRO A 86 -20.98 -5.02 -14.42
N GLU A 87 -22.26 -5.47 -14.56
CA GLU A 87 -23.14 -5.72 -13.42
C GLU A 87 -22.58 -6.80 -12.49
N LEU A 88 -21.91 -7.82 -13.02
CA LEU A 88 -21.22 -8.82 -12.21
C LEU A 88 -19.92 -8.28 -11.63
N SER A 89 -19.21 -7.45 -12.40
CA SER A 89 -17.94 -6.88 -11.95
C SER A 89 -18.07 -5.91 -10.79
N SER A 90 -19.21 -5.24 -10.69
CA SER A 90 -19.55 -4.32 -9.59
C SER A 90 -20.19 -5.02 -8.39
N MET A 91 -20.41 -6.35 -8.46
CA MET A 91 -20.88 -7.12 -7.31
C MET A 91 -19.73 -7.38 -6.33
N PRO A 92 -19.99 -7.37 -5.00
CA PRO A 92 -19.07 -7.91 -4.01
C PRO A 92 -18.70 -9.37 -4.31
N MET A 93 -17.46 -9.78 -3.98
CA MET A 93 -16.94 -11.11 -4.30
C MET A 93 -17.73 -12.24 -3.65
N ASP A 94 -18.28 -12.02 -2.46
CA ASP A 94 -19.16 -12.96 -1.75
C ASP A 94 -20.50 -13.16 -2.52
N GLU A 95 -21.12 -12.07 -2.97
CA GLU A 95 -22.33 -12.13 -3.79
C GLU A 95 -22.02 -12.75 -5.17
N LEU A 96 -20.86 -12.43 -5.76
CA LEU A 96 -20.45 -13.00 -7.05
C LEU A 96 -20.23 -14.50 -6.95
N LEU A 97 -19.64 -15.00 -5.86
CA LEU A 97 -19.49 -16.43 -5.60
C LEU A 97 -20.86 -17.11 -5.53
N ALA A 98 -21.78 -16.57 -4.72
CA ALA A 98 -23.14 -17.10 -4.61
C ALA A 98 -23.87 -17.08 -5.96
N TRP A 99 -23.66 -16.07 -6.79
CA TRP A 99 -24.22 -15.99 -8.14
C TRP A 99 -23.63 -17.06 -9.07
N VAL A 100 -22.30 -17.29 -9.03
CA VAL A 100 -21.61 -18.34 -9.80
C VAL A 100 -22.19 -19.71 -9.42
N ASP A 101 -22.31 -20.00 -8.14
CA ASP A 101 -22.87 -21.27 -7.62
C ASP A 101 -24.30 -21.50 -8.09
N ARG A 102 -25.10 -20.46 -8.14
CA ARG A 102 -26.51 -20.56 -8.53
C ARG A 102 -26.74 -20.68 -10.03
N TYR A 103 -25.99 -19.93 -10.86
CA TYR A 103 -26.33 -19.78 -12.28
C TYR A 103 -25.33 -20.42 -13.23
N VAL A 104 -24.08 -20.64 -12.81
CA VAL A 104 -22.99 -21.12 -13.67
C VAL A 104 -22.61 -22.56 -13.34
N THR A 105 -22.42 -22.88 -12.07
CA THR A 105 -22.02 -24.22 -11.62
C THR A 105 -22.95 -25.34 -12.13
N PRO A 106 -24.29 -25.20 -12.11
CA PRO A 106 -25.19 -26.26 -12.63
C PRO A 106 -25.04 -26.52 -14.14
N ARG A 107 -24.50 -25.55 -14.90
CA ARG A 107 -24.29 -25.66 -16.36
C ARG A 107 -22.88 -26.12 -16.70
N ALA A 108 -21.98 -26.19 -15.72
CA ALA A 108 -20.57 -26.52 -15.94
C ALA A 108 -20.37 -28.00 -16.26
N ASP A 109 -21.29 -28.89 -15.87
CA ASP A 109 -21.17 -30.32 -16.09
C ASP A 109 -21.39 -30.73 -17.56
N GLU A 110 -21.95 -29.86 -18.38
CA GLU A 110 -22.24 -30.12 -19.79
C GLU A 110 -21.00 -29.93 -20.72
N ASP A 111 -19.98 -29.14 -20.27
CA ASP A 111 -18.74 -28.88 -21.06
C ASP A 111 -17.51 -29.01 -20.14
N PRO A 112 -16.58 -29.97 -20.37
CA PRO A 112 -15.39 -30.18 -19.54
C PRO A 112 -14.50 -28.91 -19.41
N GLY A 113 -14.39 -28.12 -20.47
CA GLY A 113 -13.62 -26.87 -20.46
C GLY A 113 -14.29 -25.80 -19.60
N LEU A 114 -15.61 -25.77 -19.58
CA LEU A 114 -16.36 -24.89 -18.71
C LEU A 114 -16.27 -25.31 -17.24
N LYS A 115 -16.31 -26.62 -16.98
CA LYS A 115 -16.15 -27.18 -15.63
C LYS A 115 -14.84 -26.75 -14.97
N HIS A 116 -13.73 -26.85 -15.70
CA HIS A 116 -12.42 -26.41 -15.20
C HIS A 116 -12.40 -24.89 -14.95
N ALA A 117 -12.89 -24.10 -15.90
CA ALA A 117 -12.93 -22.64 -15.74
C ALA A 117 -13.80 -22.18 -14.57
N VAL A 118 -14.92 -22.86 -14.32
CA VAL A 118 -15.81 -22.57 -13.18
C VAL A 118 -15.15 -22.97 -11.87
N ALA A 119 -14.47 -24.11 -11.80
CA ALA A 119 -13.73 -24.54 -10.63
C ALA A 119 -12.63 -23.54 -10.25
N GLU A 120 -11.87 -23.06 -11.25
CA GLU A 120 -10.83 -22.05 -11.06
C GLU A 120 -11.39 -20.69 -10.61
N LEU A 121 -12.49 -20.25 -11.24
CA LEU A 121 -13.16 -19.00 -10.82
C LEU A 121 -13.67 -19.09 -9.39
N ARG A 122 -14.33 -20.19 -9.02
CA ARG A 122 -14.83 -20.42 -7.65
C ARG A 122 -13.69 -20.41 -6.65
N SER A 123 -12.62 -21.13 -6.92
CA SER A 123 -11.44 -21.20 -6.03
C SER A 123 -10.87 -19.80 -5.74
N ARG A 124 -10.74 -18.92 -6.76
CA ARG A 124 -10.27 -17.55 -6.58
C ARG A 124 -11.23 -16.69 -5.77
N LEU A 125 -12.53 -16.82 -6.01
CA LEU A 125 -13.55 -16.11 -5.24
C LEU A 125 -13.60 -16.60 -3.78
N GLU A 126 -13.48 -17.91 -3.56
CA GLU A 126 -13.40 -18.51 -2.21
C GLU A 126 -12.18 -17.99 -1.44
N TYR A 127 -10.99 -17.94 -2.08
CA TYR A 127 -9.78 -17.40 -1.43
C TYR A 127 -9.93 -15.92 -1.06
N LEU A 128 -10.52 -15.09 -1.95
CA LEU A 128 -10.79 -13.68 -1.62
C LEU A 128 -11.72 -13.54 -0.42
N ASN A 129 -12.76 -14.37 -0.34
CA ASN A 129 -13.68 -14.37 0.80
C ASN A 129 -12.99 -14.82 2.10
N GLU A 130 -12.13 -15.82 2.02
CA GLU A 130 -11.42 -16.37 3.17
C GLU A 130 -10.39 -15.40 3.76
N VAL A 131 -9.70 -14.62 2.93
CA VAL A 131 -8.79 -13.57 3.42
C VAL A 131 -9.52 -12.29 3.83
N GLY A 132 -10.87 -12.33 3.89
CA GLY A 132 -11.68 -11.20 4.35
C GLY A 132 -11.85 -10.08 3.31
N LEU A 133 -11.70 -10.37 2.02
CA LEU A 133 -11.89 -9.42 0.91
C LEU A 133 -13.21 -9.59 0.16
N GLY A 134 -14.16 -10.34 0.71
CA GLY A 134 -15.47 -10.61 0.09
C GLY A 134 -16.26 -9.34 -0.26
N TYR A 135 -16.05 -8.25 0.45
CA TYR A 135 -16.68 -6.95 0.20
C TYR A 135 -16.13 -6.19 -1.01
N LEU A 136 -14.97 -6.58 -1.55
CA LEU A 136 -14.40 -5.93 -2.74
C LEU A 136 -15.18 -6.32 -4.00
N THR A 137 -15.12 -5.42 -5.00
CA THR A 137 -15.66 -5.68 -6.34
C THR A 137 -14.52 -5.93 -7.33
N SER A 138 -14.77 -6.71 -8.38
CA SER A 138 -13.72 -7.07 -9.35
C SER A 138 -13.28 -5.89 -10.24
N ASP A 139 -14.11 -4.89 -10.40
CA ASP A 139 -13.83 -3.65 -11.16
C ASP A 139 -13.06 -2.62 -10.35
N ARG A 140 -12.93 -2.80 -9.03
CA ARG A 140 -12.22 -1.85 -8.15
C ARG A 140 -10.77 -1.71 -8.56
N SER A 141 -10.32 -0.46 -8.75
CA SER A 141 -8.95 -0.15 -9.13
C SER A 141 -7.97 -0.52 -8.01
N THR A 142 -6.85 -1.18 -8.34
CA THR A 142 -5.80 -1.51 -7.36
C THR A 142 -5.20 -0.29 -6.70
N ARG A 143 -5.24 0.88 -7.34
CA ARG A 143 -4.78 2.15 -6.75
C ARG A 143 -5.62 2.63 -5.57
N SER A 144 -6.87 2.20 -5.49
CA SER A 144 -7.79 2.58 -4.41
C SER A 144 -7.76 1.60 -3.23
N LEU A 145 -6.94 0.56 -3.32
CA LEU A 145 -6.78 -0.42 -2.25
C LEU A 145 -5.78 0.09 -1.20
N SER A 146 -6.03 -0.24 0.05
CA SER A 146 -5.04 -0.09 1.12
C SER A 146 -3.87 -1.06 0.94
N GLY A 147 -2.75 -0.82 1.63
CA GLY A 147 -1.58 -1.71 1.58
C GLY A 147 -1.94 -3.17 1.90
N GLY A 148 -2.62 -3.40 3.02
CA GLY A 148 -3.05 -4.73 3.42
C GLY A 148 -4.11 -5.36 2.50
N GLU A 149 -4.97 -4.57 1.83
CA GLU A 149 -5.87 -5.12 0.79
C GLU A 149 -5.08 -5.61 -0.43
N ILE A 150 -4.07 -4.84 -0.90
CA ILE A 150 -3.21 -5.23 -2.04
C ILE A 150 -2.47 -6.53 -1.72
N GLU A 151 -1.89 -6.63 -0.54
CA GLU A 151 -1.13 -7.78 -0.09
C GLU A 151 -1.99 -9.05 -0.03
N ARG A 152 -3.20 -8.95 0.54
CA ARG A 152 -4.15 -10.08 0.55
C ARG A 152 -4.65 -10.47 -0.84
N VAL A 153 -4.86 -9.50 -1.74
CA VAL A 153 -5.15 -9.80 -3.16
C VAL A 153 -4.00 -10.58 -3.78
N SER A 154 -2.75 -10.22 -3.50
CA SER A 154 -1.56 -10.93 -3.98
C SER A 154 -1.44 -12.34 -3.37
N LEU A 155 -1.73 -12.47 -2.09
CA LEU A 155 -1.77 -13.77 -1.41
C LEU A 155 -2.81 -14.72 -2.05
N THR A 156 -3.99 -14.20 -2.42
CA THR A 156 -5.00 -15.03 -3.10
C THR A 156 -4.55 -15.49 -4.49
N THR A 157 -3.73 -14.68 -5.18
CA THR A 157 -3.13 -15.07 -6.46
C THR A 157 -2.16 -16.24 -6.28
N CYS A 158 -1.34 -16.20 -5.24
CA CYS A 158 -0.44 -17.30 -4.88
C CYS A 158 -1.20 -18.57 -4.48
N LEU A 159 -2.28 -18.43 -3.71
CA LEU A 159 -3.17 -19.55 -3.37
C LEU A 159 -3.79 -20.18 -4.63
N GLY A 160 -4.18 -19.35 -5.60
CA GLY A 160 -4.73 -19.80 -6.87
C GLY A 160 -3.70 -20.48 -7.79
N ALA A 161 -2.43 -20.12 -7.71
CA ALA A 161 -1.36 -20.68 -8.56
C ALA A 161 -1.03 -22.15 -8.25
N SER A 162 -1.57 -22.72 -7.18
CA SER A 162 -1.37 -24.13 -6.77
C SER A 162 0.11 -24.55 -6.66
N LEU A 163 0.99 -23.61 -6.26
CA LEU A 163 2.41 -23.86 -6.06
C LEU A 163 2.65 -24.85 -4.91
N THR A 164 3.63 -25.73 -5.10
CA THR A 164 4.11 -26.71 -4.12
C THR A 164 5.62 -26.61 -3.98
N ASP A 165 6.16 -27.04 -2.88
CA ASP A 165 7.61 -27.00 -2.56
C ASP A 165 8.24 -25.62 -2.84
N THR A 166 7.53 -24.56 -2.45
CA THR A 166 7.91 -23.16 -2.66
C THR A 166 8.06 -22.47 -1.31
N LEU A 167 9.07 -21.61 -1.18
CA LEU A 167 9.21 -20.70 -0.04
C LEU A 167 8.41 -19.43 -0.30
N PHE A 168 7.43 -19.17 0.54
CA PHE A 168 6.72 -17.89 0.58
C PHE A 168 7.31 -17.00 1.67
N VAL A 169 7.77 -15.81 1.29
CA VAL A 169 8.24 -14.78 2.22
C VAL A 169 7.18 -13.69 2.28
N LEU A 170 6.63 -13.45 3.47
CA LEU A 170 5.52 -12.53 3.72
C LEU A 170 5.98 -11.40 4.65
N ASP A 171 5.65 -10.15 4.32
CA ASP A 171 6.00 -8.96 5.11
C ASP A 171 4.78 -8.38 5.82
N GLU A 172 4.63 -8.67 7.11
CA GLU A 172 3.55 -8.15 7.96
C GLU A 172 2.12 -8.31 7.36
N PRO A 173 1.73 -9.53 6.97
CA PRO A 173 0.47 -9.75 6.25
C PRO A 173 -0.79 -9.40 7.05
N THR A 174 -0.67 -9.12 8.35
CA THR A 174 -1.80 -8.69 9.21
C THR A 174 -2.06 -7.19 9.19
N VAL A 175 -1.27 -6.41 8.45
CA VAL A 175 -1.41 -4.94 8.39
C VAL A 175 -2.84 -4.53 8.00
N GLY A 176 -3.42 -3.61 8.80
CA GLY A 176 -4.77 -3.10 8.59
C GLY A 176 -5.89 -4.12 8.86
N LEU A 177 -5.57 -5.26 9.48
CA LEU A 177 -6.56 -6.27 9.84
C LEU A 177 -7.14 -6.06 11.24
N HIS A 178 -8.43 -6.23 11.33
CA HIS A 178 -9.08 -6.43 12.62
C HIS A 178 -8.77 -7.86 13.12
N PRO A 179 -8.63 -8.12 14.44
CA PRO A 179 -8.33 -9.44 15.00
C PRO A 179 -9.23 -10.58 14.47
N ARG A 180 -10.50 -10.30 14.15
CA ARG A 180 -11.39 -11.25 13.47
C ARG A 180 -10.84 -11.75 12.14
N ASP A 181 -10.26 -10.83 11.35
CA ASP A 181 -9.81 -11.16 10.00
C ASP A 181 -8.41 -11.80 10.04
N THR A 182 -7.62 -11.57 11.10
CA THR A 182 -6.33 -12.22 11.35
C THR A 182 -6.48 -13.74 11.44
N SER A 183 -7.50 -14.26 12.11
CA SER A 183 -7.76 -15.70 12.19
C SER A 183 -8.01 -16.34 10.82
N ARG A 184 -8.69 -15.63 9.92
CA ARG A 184 -8.92 -16.07 8.54
C ARG A 184 -7.62 -16.11 7.74
N LEU A 185 -6.77 -15.11 7.91
CA LEU A 185 -5.45 -15.07 7.28
C LEU A 185 -4.56 -16.23 7.74
N ILE A 186 -4.54 -16.53 9.04
CA ILE A 186 -3.81 -17.68 9.60
C ILE A 186 -4.30 -18.97 8.95
N SER A 187 -5.61 -19.16 8.79
CA SER A 187 -6.19 -20.32 8.12
C SER A 187 -5.74 -20.42 6.65
N ALA A 188 -5.65 -19.29 5.93
CA ALA A 188 -5.15 -19.24 4.55
C ALA A 188 -3.65 -19.62 4.46
N MET A 189 -2.82 -19.09 5.37
CA MET A 189 -1.39 -19.46 5.48
C MET A 189 -1.21 -20.95 5.78
N ASN A 190 -1.98 -21.49 6.71
CA ASN A 190 -1.98 -22.92 7.02
C ASN A 190 -2.37 -23.80 5.82
N ARG A 191 -3.25 -23.32 4.93
CA ARG A 191 -3.55 -24.04 3.68
C ARG A 191 -2.39 -24.03 2.69
N LEU A 192 -1.65 -22.92 2.57
CA LEU A 192 -0.41 -22.91 1.78
C LEU A 192 0.59 -23.91 2.32
N LYS A 193 0.76 -23.96 3.64
CA LYS A 193 1.63 -24.92 4.32
C LYS A 193 1.20 -26.37 4.04
N LYS A 194 -0.06 -26.70 4.21
CA LYS A 194 -0.61 -28.06 3.95
C LYS A 194 -0.42 -28.55 2.52
N ARG A 195 -0.14 -27.66 1.54
CA ARG A 195 0.24 -28.02 0.17
C ARG A 195 1.72 -28.35 0.00
N GLY A 196 2.49 -28.42 1.09
CA GLY A 196 3.92 -28.70 1.08
C GLY A 196 4.79 -27.48 0.86
N ASN A 197 4.27 -26.27 1.05
CA ASN A 197 5.04 -25.03 0.97
C ASN A 197 5.65 -24.64 2.32
N THR A 198 6.76 -23.91 2.26
CA THR A 198 7.41 -23.32 3.43
C THR A 198 7.02 -21.85 3.52
N LEU A 199 6.71 -21.36 4.72
CA LEU A 199 6.38 -19.96 4.95
C LEU A 199 7.39 -19.33 5.90
N VAL A 200 7.95 -18.20 5.50
CA VAL A 200 8.73 -17.29 6.35
C VAL A 200 7.96 -15.98 6.44
N VAL A 201 7.50 -15.63 7.63
CA VAL A 201 6.59 -14.51 7.86
C VAL A 201 7.24 -13.52 8.81
N VAL A 202 7.47 -12.29 8.38
CA VAL A 202 7.86 -11.20 9.28
C VAL A 202 6.60 -10.67 9.94
N GLU A 203 6.49 -10.79 11.26
CA GLU A 203 5.27 -10.41 11.97
C GLU A 203 5.47 -9.96 13.41
N HIS A 204 4.50 -9.16 13.89
CA HIS A 204 4.44 -8.62 15.23
C HIS A 204 3.10 -8.92 15.94
N GLU A 205 2.14 -9.48 15.21
CA GLU A 205 0.82 -9.80 15.76
C GLU A 205 0.88 -11.07 16.61
N GLU A 206 0.41 -10.98 17.85
CA GLU A 206 0.48 -12.08 18.83
C GLU A 206 -0.17 -13.36 18.31
N ALA A 207 -1.33 -13.25 17.65
CA ALA A 207 -2.05 -14.41 17.14
C ALA A 207 -1.25 -15.18 16.09
N VAL A 208 -0.51 -14.49 15.20
CA VAL A 208 0.33 -15.12 14.19
C VAL A 208 1.58 -15.75 14.81
N MET A 209 2.23 -15.04 15.76
CA MET A 209 3.39 -15.57 16.47
C MET A 209 3.05 -16.86 17.22
N ARG A 210 1.87 -16.93 17.87
CA ARG A 210 1.41 -18.15 18.58
C ARG A 210 0.99 -19.26 17.64
N ALA A 211 0.54 -18.95 16.42
CA ALA A 211 0.16 -19.93 15.40
C ALA A 211 1.34 -20.50 14.60
N ALA A 212 2.56 -19.96 14.78
CA ALA A 212 3.76 -20.42 14.11
C ALA A 212 4.19 -21.82 14.59
N ASP A 213 4.78 -22.59 13.67
CA ASP A 213 5.47 -23.85 14.04
C ASP A 213 6.85 -23.54 14.64
N CYS A 214 7.53 -22.54 14.08
CA CYS A 214 8.82 -22.04 14.56
C CYS A 214 8.77 -20.51 14.73
N LEU A 215 9.26 -20.01 15.86
CA LEU A 215 9.38 -18.59 16.14
C LEU A 215 10.86 -18.21 16.23
N VAL A 216 11.25 -17.19 15.47
CA VAL A 216 12.62 -16.66 15.45
C VAL A 216 12.56 -15.22 15.95
N ASP A 217 13.23 -14.94 17.08
CA ASP A 217 13.28 -13.61 17.66
C ASP A 217 14.65 -12.97 17.42
N MET A 218 14.63 -11.80 16.76
CA MET A 218 15.80 -11.03 16.40
C MET A 218 15.97 -9.83 17.34
N GLY A 219 17.18 -9.66 17.90
CA GLY A 219 17.42 -8.61 18.85
C GLY A 219 18.87 -8.50 19.30
N PRO A 220 19.07 -8.19 20.59
CA PRO A 220 18.09 -7.75 21.59
C PRO A 220 17.59 -6.31 21.40
N GLY A 221 18.33 -5.49 20.62
CA GLY A 221 18.03 -4.08 20.34
C GLY A 221 17.78 -3.80 18.86
N SER A 222 17.83 -2.52 18.50
CA SER A 222 17.66 -2.00 17.14
C SER A 222 19.00 -1.56 16.53
N GLY A 223 19.13 -1.57 15.20
CA GLY A 223 20.30 -1.10 14.48
C GLY A 223 21.59 -1.82 14.91
N ARG A 224 22.58 -1.08 15.45
CA ARG A 224 23.86 -1.69 15.87
C ARG A 224 23.75 -2.63 17.07
N GLU A 225 22.74 -2.49 17.90
CA GLU A 225 22.50 -3.37 19.05
C GLU A 225 21.65 -4.60 18.68
N GLY A 226 21.02 -4.56 17.52
CA GLY A 226 20.29 -5.68 16.93
C GLY A 226 21.17 -6.63 16.15
N GLY A 227 20.54 -7.39 15.25
CA GLY A 227 21.19 -8.27 14.29
C GLY A 227 21.70 -9.59 14.87
N ARG A 228 21.24 -9.98 16.06
CA ARG A 228 21.55 -11.29 16.67
C ARG A 228 20.30 -12.14 16.76
N LEU A 229 20.50 -13.43 16.67
CA LEU A 229 19.46 -14.40 16.98
C LEU A 229 19.33 -14.51 18.50
N VAL A 230 18.19 -14.14 19.06
CA VAL A 230 17.88 -14.23 20.50
C VAL A 230 17.21 -15.56 20.81
N TYR A 231 16.32 -16.01 19.94
CA TYR A 231 15.57 -17.25 20.08
C TYR A 231 15.24 -17.86 18.72
N SER A 232 15.26 -19.19 18.65
CA SER A 232 14.72 -19.99 17.55
C SER A 232 14.13 -21.27 18.11
N GLY A 233 12.83 -21.51 17.87
CA GLY A 233 12.15 -22.70 18.37
C GLY A 233 10.64 -22.51 18.51
N MET A 234 9.99 -23.37 19.26
CA MET A 234 8.52 -23.36 19.45
C MET A 234 8.04 -22.09 20.16
N PRO A 235 6.97 -21.44 19.71
CA PRO A 235 6.45 -20.20 20.32
C PRO A 235 6.16 -20.29 21.81
N ALA A 236 5.73 -21.48 22.29
CA ALA A 236 5.39 -21.69 23.69
C ALA A 236 6.58 -21.53 24.66
N ARG A 237 7.82 -21.72 24.19
CA ARG A 237 9.03 -21.68 25.03
C ARG A 237 9.75 -20.33 25.02
N ILE A 238 9.38 -19.39 24.17
CA ILE A 238 10.06 -18.08 24.10
C ILE A 238 9.96 -17.32 25.42
N GLY A 239 8.90 -17.56 26.22
CA GLY A 239 8.70 -16.96 27.53
C GLY A 239 9.78 -17.37 28.56
N GLU A 240 10.53 -18.45 28.35
CA GLU A 240 11.62 -18.91 29.21
C GLU A 240 12.91 -18.09 29.00
N ILE A 241 13.01 -17.36 27.89
CA ILE A 241 14.20 -16.59 27.53
C ILE A 241 14.12 -15.19 28.16
N GLU A 242 15.02 -14.91 29.11
CA GLU A 242 15.03 -13.61 29.82
C GLU A 242 15.38 -12.44 28.93
N GLU A 243 16.30 -12.62 27.98
CA GLU A 243 16.76 -11.60 27.04
C GLU A 243 15.74 -11.26 25.96
N SER A 244 14.75 -12.12 25.74
CA SER A 244 13.71 -11.89 24.72
C SER A 244 12.66 -10.91 25.22
N LEU A 245 12.61 -9.74 24.59
CA LEU A 245 11.50 -8.79 24.82
C LEU A 245 10.19 -9.34 24.29
N THR A 246 10.18 -9.99 23.16
CA THR A 246 9.01 -10.69 22.60
C THR A 246 8.49 -11.72 23.60
N GLY A 247 9.39 -12.56 24.15
CA GLY A 247 9.06 -13.55 25.16
C GLY A 247 8.50 -12.93 26.45
N ALA A 248 9.02 -11.76 26.86
CA ALA A 248 8.50 -11.03 28.01
C ALA A 248 7.04 -10.56 27.82
N PHE A 249 6.68 -10.11 26.60
CA PHE A 249 5.30 -9.73 26.30
C PHE A 249 4.38 -10.94 26.12
N LEU A 250 4.77 -11.94 25.36
CA LEU A 250 3.97 -13.15 25.10
C LEU A 250 3.71 -13.98 26.37
N SER A 251 4.63 -13.98 27.34
CA SER A 251 4.46 -14.64 28.64
C SER A 251 3.71 -13.79 29.66
N GLY A 252 3.45 -12.52 29.35
CA GLY A 252 2.80 -11.57 30.27
C GLY A 252 3.72 -11.04 31.38
N ARG A 253 5.06 -11.34 31.36
CA ARG A 253 6.04 -10.74 32.27
C ARG A 253 6.12 -9.21 32.10
N ARG A 254 5.88 -8.73 30.85
CA ARG A 254 5.76 -7.31 30.52
C ARG A 254 4.42 -7.07 29.82
N ARG A 255 3.76 -5.97 30.15
CA ARG A 255 2.46 -5.60 29.57
C ARG A 255 2.37 -4.08 29.43
N ILE A 256 1.73 -3.60 28.37
CA ILE A 256 1.36 -2.19 28.24
C ILE A 256 0.24 -1.89 29.24
N ALA A 257 0.47 -0.95 30.13
CA ALA A 257 -0.45 -0.64 31.20
C ALA A 257 -1.74 0.02 30.71
N VAL A 258 -2.87 -0.46 31.18
CA VAL A 258 -4.16 0.21 30.99
C VAL A 258 -4.20 1.51 31.79
N PRO A 259 -4.59 2.66 31.22
CA PRO A 259 -4.70 3.90 31.95
C PRO A 259 -5.70 3.81 33.12
N LYS A 260 -5.25 4.16 34.33
CA LYS A 260 -6.09 4.11 35.53
C LYS A 260 -7.27 5.07 35.48
N LYS A 261 -7.16 6.16 34.72
CA LYS A 261 -8.20 7.19 34.53
C LYS A 261 -8.26 7.58 33.06
N ARG A 262 -9.47 7.65 32.51
CA ARG A 262 -9.73 8.15 31.15
C ARG A 262 -9.99 9.66 31.24
N ARG A 263 -9.42 10.41 30.28
CA ARG A 263 -9.72 11.84 30.12
C ARG A 263 -11.15 11.99 29.63
N LYS A 264 -11.90 12.93 30.23
CA LYS A 264 -13.27 13.21 29.81
C LYS A 264 -13.27 14.32 28.76
N PRO A 265 -13.87 14.12 27.58
CA PRO A 265 -13.96 15.15 26.57
C PRO A 265 -14.84 16.31 27.07
N ARG A 266 -14.38 17.52 26.80
CA ARG A 266 -15.14 18.74 27.14
C ARG A 266 -15.88 19.31 25.92
N GLN A 267 -15.36 19.07 24.74
CA GLN A 267 -15.82 19.59 23.45
C GLN A 267 -15.87 18.48 22.42
N PHE A 268 -16.69 18.66 21.41
CA PHE A 268 -16.88 17.69 20.33
C PHE A 268 -16.93 18.39 18.97
N LEU A 269 -16.26 17.78 17.98
CA LEU A 269 -16.51 18.03 16.58
C LEU A 269 -17.73 17.19 16.17
N THR A 270 -18.82 17.81 15.77
CA THR A 270 -20.07 17.11 15.41
C THR A 270 -20.24 17.11 13.89
N VAL A 271 -20.13 15.94 13.28
CA VAL A 271 -20.38 15.72 11.86
C VAL A 271 -21.79 15.21 11.66
N SER A 272 -22.52 15.81 10.73
CA SER A 272 -23.89 15.41 10.42
C SER A 272 -24.07 15.13 8.93
N GLY A 273 -24.73 14.02 8.60
CA GLY A 273 -25.15 13.64 7.26
C GLY A 273 -24.01 13.36 6.28
N ALA A 274 -22.89 12.85 6.74
CA ALA A 274 -21.75 12.52 5.88
C ALA A 274 -22.08 11.37 4.92
N SER A 275 -21.80 11.56 3.64
CA SER A 275 -22.09 10.60 2.57
C SER A 275 -20.96 10.55 1.57
N ARG A 276 -20.27 9.41 1.48
CA ARG A 276 -19.28 9.06 0.45
C ARG A 276 -18.99 7.56 0.51
N HIS A 277 -18.75 6.92 -0.62
CA HIS A 277 -18.50 5.48 -0.72
C HIS A 277 -19.58 4.67 0.01
N ASN A 278 -19.22 3.90 1.01
CA ASN A 278 -20.13 3.10 1.84
C ASN A 278 -20.79 3.90 2.99
N LEU A 279 -20.44 5.19 3.16
CA LEU A 279 -21.03 6.04 4.20
C LEU A 279 -22.43 6.52 3.78
N ARG A 280 -23.46 6.20 4.57
CA ARG A 280 -24.85 6.56 4.29
C ARG A 280 -25.39 7.48 5.38
N LYS A 281 -25.33 8.82 5.15
CA LYS A 281 -25.83 9.86 6.07
C LYS A 281 -25.36 9.68 7.52
N LEU A 282 -24.05 9.51 7.68
CA LEU A 282 -23.47 9.27 8.98
C LEU A 282 -23.50 10.52 9.86
N ASP A 283 -23.94 10.34 11.10
CA ASP A 283 -23.80 11.30 12.19
C ASP A 283 -22.78 10.76 13.19
N VAL A 284 -21.76 11.55 13.53
CA VAL A 284 -20.73 11.16 14.51
C VAL A 284 -20.23 12.35 15.29
N LYS A 285 -19.94 12.13 16.59
CA LYS A 285 -19.30 13.10 17.45
C LYS A 285 -17.88 12.65 17.75
N VAL A 286 -16.91 13.46 17.38
CA VAL A 286 -15.49 13.22 17.64
C VAL A 286 -15.08 14.09 18.83
N PRO A 287 -14.67 13.51 19.96
CA PRO A 287 -14.27 14.27 21.13
C PRO A 287 -12.94 14.99 20.90
N LEU A 288 -12.80 16.20 21.44
CA LEU A 288 -11.61 17.04 21.33
C LEU A 288 -10.78 17.01 22.62
N GLY A 289 -9.46 17.21 22.50
CA GLY A 289 -8.51 17.25 23.62
C GLY A 289 -8.29 15.90 24.31
N VAL A 290 -8.55 14.79 23.62
CA VAL A 290 -8.38 13.43 24.14
C VAL A 290 -7.78 12.52 23.06
N PHE A 291 -7.31 11.35 23.47
CA PHE A 291 -6.89 10.29 22.56
C PHE A 291 -8.10 9.43 22.18
N THR A 292 -8.56 9.57 20.96
CA THR A 292 -9.68 8.82 20.38
C THR A 292 -9.17 7.75 19.41
N CYS A 293 -9.60 6.50 19.59
CA CYS A 293 -9.37 5.41 18.65
C CYS A 293 -10.58 5.21 17.74
N LEU A 294 -10.37 5.27 16.43
CA LEU A 294 -11.36 4.93 15.40
C LEU A 294 -11.10 3.50 14.93
N THR A 295 -11.94 2.57 15.30
CA THR A 295 -11.75 1.14 15.07
C THR A 295 -12.93 0.51 14.33
N GLY A 296 -12.86 -0.78 14.05
CA GLY A 296 -13.90 -1.56 13.39
C GLY A 296 -13.33 -2.55 12.38
N VAL A 297 -14.15 -3.44 11.86
CA VAL A 297 -13.73 -4.48 10.89
C VAL A 297 -13.12 -3.89 9.61
N SER A 298 -12.34 -4.69 8.90
CA SER A 298 -11.75 -4.27 7.62
C SER A 298 -12.84 -3.90 6.61
N GLY A 299 -12.65 -2.81 5.85
CA GLY A 299 -13.66 -2.32 4.90
C GLY A 299 -14.86 -1.61 5.51
N SER A 300 -14.90 -1.35 6.84
CA SER A 300 -16.03 -0.63 7.47
C SER A 300 -16.07 0.88 7.20
N GLY A 301 -15.06 1.43 6.49
CA GLY A 301 -15.04 2.83 6.05
C GLY A 301 -14.29 3.77 6.99
N LYS A 302 -13.30 3.32 7.75
CA LYS A 302 -12.50 4.12 8.71
C LYS A 302 -11.67 5.20 8.04
N SER A 303 -10.75 4.82 7.15
CA SER A 303 -9.84 5.77 6.49
C SER A 303 -10.58 6.79 5.64
N PRO A 304 -11.63 6.45 4.84
CA PRO A 304 -12.45 7.45 4.16
C PRO A 304 -13.15 8.44 5.11
N ARG A 305 -13.51 8.04 6.32
CA ARG A 305 -14.10 8.99 7.30
C ARG A 305 -13.08 9.97 7.83
N ALA A 306 -11.94 9.50 8.23
CA ALA A 306 -10.90 10.36 8.76
C ALA A 306 -10.35 11.28 7.66
N HIS A 307 -10.09 10.75 6.48
CA HIS A 307 -9.55 11.50 5.36
C HIS A 307 -10.62 12.37 4.67
N ASP A 308 -11.64 11.74 4.05
CA ASP A 308 -12.56 12.46 3.17
C ASP A 308 -13.55 13.34 3.93
N VAL A 309 -14.00 12.88 5.12
CA VAL A 309 -15.01 13.60 5.91
C VAL A 309 -14.37 14.64 6.82
N LEU A 310 -13.29 14.30 7.54
CA LEU A 310 -12.71 15.22 8.51
C LEU A 310 -11.58 16.05 7.89
N TYR A 311 -10.53 15.42 7.36
CA TYR A 311 -9.35 16.13 6.89
C TYR A 311 -9.63 17.04 5.70
N LEU A 312 -10.22 16.51 4.60
CA LEU A 312 -10.49 17.32 3.41
C LEU A 312 -11.51 18.44 3.67
N ASN A 313 -12.56 18.17 4.47
CA ASN A 313 -13.49 19.24 4.85
C ASN A 313 -12.84 20.31 5.76
N ALA A 314 -11.88 19.93 6.62
CA ALA A 314 -11.11 20.88 7.40
C ALA A 314 -10.25 21.80 6.52
N LEU A 315 -9.60 21.24 5.49
CA LEU A 315 -8.84 22.02 4.52
C LEU A 315 -9.72 23.05 3.79
N VAL A 316 -10.92 22.64 3.36
CA VAL A 316 -11.88 23.56 2.69
C VAL A 316 -12.33 24.66 3.65
N GLU A 317 -12.68 24.32 4.90
CA GLU A 317 -13.11 25.30 5.93
C GLU A 317 -12.01 26.33 6.22
N LYS A 318 -10.74 25.90 6.24
CA LYS A 318 -9.57 26.78 6.45
C LYS A 318 -9.10 27.48 5.18
N GLY A 319 -9.81 27.33 4.03
CA GLY A 319 -9.49 27.99 2.75
C GLY A 319 -8.28 27.43 2.02
N ALA A 320 -7.83 26.23 2.35
CA ALA A 320 -6.74 25.55 1.65
C ALA A 320 -7.24 24.89 0.36
N VAL A 321 -6.34 24.74 -0.62
CA VAL A 321 -6.64 24.08 -1.88
C VAL A 321 -6.61 22.56 -1.67
N CYS A 322 -7.70 21.90 -2.00
CA CYS A 322 -7.80 20.44 -2.00
C CYS A 322 -7.57 19.88 -3.42
N GLU A 323 -6.70 18.88 -3.53
CA GLU A 323 -6.51 18.14 -4.79
C GLU A 323 -7.64 17.10 -5.01
N GLU A 324 -8.29 16.67 -3.94
CA GLU A 324 -9.37 15.69 -3.95
C GLU A 324 -10.70 16.33 -3.49
N GLU A 325 -11.82 15.80 -3.99
CA GLU A 325 -13.13 16.24 -3.52
C GLU A 325 -13.41 15.75 -2.11
N PRO A 326 -13.81 16.61 -1.16
CA PRO A 326 -14.23 16.20 0.17
C PRO A 326 -15.55 15.40 0.13
N ALA A 327 -15.82 14.63 1.19
CA ALA A 327 -17.11 13.98 1.35
C ALA A 327 -18.23 15.02 1.48
N ARG A 328 -19.39 14.72 0.93
CA ARG A 328 -20.59 15.54 1.12
C ARG A 328 -21.06 15.42 2.57
N VAL A 329 -21.15 16.54 3.26
CA VAL A 329 -21.64 16.64 4.64
C VAL A 329 -22.79 17.66 4.70
N LYS A 330 -23.74 17.41 5.59
CA LYS A 330 -24.80 18.39 5.85
C LYS A 330 -24.26 19.57 6.68
N SER A 331 -23.48 19.28 7.70
CA SER A 331 -22.78 20.26 8.53
C SER A 331 -21.68 19.60 9.36
N ILE A 332 -20.64 20.35 9.65
CA ILE A 332 -19.64 20.02 10.69
C ILE A 332 -19.57 21.22 11.64
N LYS A 333 -19.75 20.98 12.93
CA LYS A 333 -19.70 22.02 13.99
C LYS A 333 -18.58 21.73 14.97
N GLY A 334 -17.91 22.75 15.45
CA GLY A 334 -16.82 22.62 16.42
C GLY A 334 -15.43 22.91 15.84
N TRP A 335 -15.33 23.36 14.57
CA TRP A 335 -14.07 23.75 13.96
C TRP A 335 -13.39 24.93 14.65
N GLU A 336 -14.18 25.78 15.30
CA GLU A 336 -13.72 26.94 16.07
C GLU A 336 -12.80 26.57 17.23
N HIS A 337 -12.80 25.35 17.67
CA HIS A 337 -11.96 24.85 18.76
C HIS A 337 -10.60 24.29 18.28
N LEU A 338 -10.36 24.29 16.98
CA LEU A 338 -9.16 23.73 16.36
C LEU A 338 -8.47 24.77 15.48
N ASP A 339 -7.18 24.99 15.71
CA ASP A 339 -6.36 25.86 14.87
C ASP A 339 -6.01 25.17 13.54
N GLU A 340 -5.68 23.87 13.59
CA GLU A 340 -5.19 23.11 12.46
C GLU A 340 -5.62 21.64 12.55
N VAL A 341 -5.83 21.01 11.39
CA VAL A 341 -6.02 19.58 11.26
C VAL A 341 -4.89 19.01 10.40
N VAL A 342 -4.15 18.06 10.94
CA VAL A 342 -2.98 17.46 10.29
C VAL A 342 -3.22 15.97 10.09
N MET A 343 -3.02 15.49 8.87
CA MET A 343 -3.05 14.06 8.56
C MET A 343 -1.63 13.48 8.61
N VAL A 344 -1.45 12.41 9.37
CA VAL A 344 -0.19 11.68 9.51
C VAL A 344 -0.40 10.26 8.98
N ASP A 345 -0.11 10.07 7.72
CA ASP A 345 -0.24 8.80 7.01
C ASP A 345 1.13 8.15 6.75
N GLN A 346 1.13 6.95 6.22
CA GLN A 346 2.33 6.17 5.87
C GLN A 346 2.99 6.61 4.55
N SER A 347 2.45 7.61 3.85
CA SER A 347 3.01 8.07 2.58
C SER A 347 4.44 8.58 2.74
N PRO A 348 5.33 8.33 1.75
CA PRO A 348 6.71 8.83 1.80
C PRO A 348 6.74 10.36 1.93
N ILE A 349 7.56 10.87 2.85
CA ILE A 349 7.73 12.31 3.09
C ILE A 349 8.29 13.00 1.84
N VAL A 350 9.28 12.38 1.20
CA VAL A 350 9.95 12.91 0.01
C VAL A 350 10.40 11.74 -0.87
N ARG A 351 10.30 11.90 -2.19
CA ARG A 351 10.72 10.90 -3.18
C ARG A 351 12.17 11.06 -3.64
N THR A 352 12.97 11.90 -2.99
CA THR A 352 14.35 12.17 -3.41
C THR A 352 15.35 11.64 -2.37
N PRO A 353 16.47 11.02 -2.79
CA PRO A 353 17.51 10.55 -1.87
C PRO A 353 18.30 11.69 -1.20
N ARG A 354 18.01 12.95 -1.51
CA ARG A 354 18.66 14.13 -0.92
C ARG A 354 18.09 14.51 0.44
N SER A 355 16.88 14.07 0.78
CA SER A 355 16.31 14.31 2.09
C SER A 355 16.77 13.23 3.07
N THR A 356 17.21 13.66 4.24
CA THR A 356 17.73 12.79 5.32
C THR A 356 17.10 13.16 6.65
N PRO A 357 17.14 12.29 7.67
CA PRO A 357 16.69 12.61 9.03
C PRO A 357 17.32 13.89 9.58
N ALA A 358 18.62 14.10 9.35
CA ALA A 358 19.31 15.32 9.78
C ALA A 358 18.75 16.60 9.14
N VAL A 359 18.42 16.54 7.85
CA VAL A 359 17.81 17.69 7.12
C VAL A 359 16.38 17.91 7.60
N TYR A 360 15.60 16.85 7.72
CA TYR A 360 14.19 16.93 8.09
C TYR A 360 13.96 17.43 9.52
N ALA A 361 14.81 16.99 10.47
CA ALA A 361 14.78 17.46 11.85
C ALA A 361 15.41 18.87 12.01
N GLY A 362 16.00 19.43 10.96
CA GLY A 362 16.63 20.74 11.00
C GLY A 362 17.88 20.78 11.86
N VAL A 363 18.60 19.67 12.04
CA VAL A 363 19.89 19.60 12.74
C VAL A 363 21.08 19.77 11.78
N PHE A 364 20.89 19.51 10.50
CA PHE A 364 21.96 19.55 9.52
C PHE A 364 22.60 20.93 9.37
N GLU A 365 21.84 22.01 9.50
CA GLU A 365 22.37 23.38 9.44
C GLU A 365 23.28 23.70 10.60
N GLU A 366 22.93 23.26 11.80
CA GLU A 366 23.76 23.41 13.01
C GLU A 366 25.06 22.60 12.87
N ILE A 367 24.97 21.34 12.38
CA ILE A 367 26.14 20.47 12.12
C ILE A 367 27.08 21.16 11.12
N ARG A 368 26.59 21.65 9.97
CA ARG A 368 27.40 22.37 8.97
C ARG A 368 28.11 23.60 9.57
N SER A 369 27.39 24.33 10.42
CA SER A 369 27.94 25.49 11.13
C SER A 369 29.06 25.10 12.07
N LEU A 370 28.95 23.99 12.80
CA LEU A 370 30.00 23.49 13.67
C LEU A 370 31.28 23.10 12.89
N PHE A 371 31.14 22.45 11.72
CA PHE A 371 32.29 22.12 10.89
C PHE A 371 32.97 23.35 10.28
N ALA A 372 32.21 24.37 9.88
CA ALA A 372 32.77 25.62 9.38
C ALA A 372 33.50 26.43 10.43
N GLU A 373 33.31 26.18 11.73
CA GLU A 373 33.99 26.81 12.85
C GLU A 373 35.34 26.16 13.19
N THR A 374 35.69 25.01 12.62
CA THR A 374 36.98 24.36 12.81
C THR A 374 38.15 25.21 12.26
N GLU A 375 39.33 25.10 12.84
CA GLU A 375 40.50 25.84 12.39
C GLU A 375 40.83 25.54 10.93
N THR A 376 40.75 24.26 10.53
CA THR A 376 41.00 23.81 9.16
C THR A 376 40.04 24.47 8.17
N ALA A 377 38.74 24.53 8.50
CA ALA A 377 37.72 25.12 7.65
C ALA A 377 37.90 26.64 7.52
N ARG A 378 38.19 27.32 8.63
CA ARG A 378 38.48 28.76 8.66
C ARG A 378 39.72 29.13 7.86
N ALA A 379 40.81 28.36 8.02
CA ALA A 379 42.04 28.55 7.26
C ALA A 379 41.84 28.42 5.74
N ARG A 380 40.91 27.57 5.31
CA ARG A 380 40.58 27.35 3.89
C ARG A 380 39.40 28.22 3.40
N GLY A 381 38.84 29.11 4.23
CA GLY A 381 37.72 29.96 3.88
C GLY A 381 36.41 29.20 3.63
N MET A 382 36.25 27.98 4.16
CA MET A 382 35.10 27.13 3.99
C MET A 382 33.91 27.62 4.86
N LYS A 383 32.89 28.16 4.21
CA LYS A 383 31.65 28.60 4.86
C LYS A 383 30.70 27.41 5.11
N PRO A 384 29.65 27.53 5.96
CA PRO A 384 28.68 26.47 6.20
C PRO A 384 28.02 25.90 4.93
N GLY A 385 27.88 26.72 3.85
CA GLY A 385 27.38 26.28 2.57
C GLY A 385 28.25 25.23 1.87
N PHE A 386 29.57 25.27 2.10
CA PHE A 386 30.52 24.30 1.52
C PHE A 386 30.29 22.87 2.05
N PHE A 387 29.78 22.74 3.26
CA PHE A 387 29.41 21.47 3.89
C PHE A 387 28.00 20.97 3.55
N SER A 388 27.34 21.57 2.56
CA SER A 388 26.03 21.12 2.09
C SER A 388 26.18 20.14 0.92
N PHE A 389 25.62 18.94 1.08
CA PHE A 389 25.56 17.98 -0.04
C PHE A 389 24.41 18.30 -1.03
N ASN A 390 23.48 19.21 -0.71
CA ASN A 390 22.37 19.59 -1.59
C ASN A 390 22.77 20.65 -2.63
N SER A 391 23.49 21.69 -2.21
CA SER A 391 23.81 22.87 -3.05
C SER A 391 25.23 23.38 -2.87
N GLY A 392 26.06 22.74 -2.02
CA GLY A 392 27.42 23.20 -1.73
C GLY A 392 28.44 22.77 -2.78
N ASP A 393 29.55 23.54 -2.90
CA ASP A 393 30.69 23.22 -3.79
C ASP A 393 31.50 22.02 -3.27
N GLY A 394 31.37 21.69 -1.99
CA GLY A 394 32.02 20.53 -1.40
C GLY A 394 31.33 19.19 -1.64
N ARG A 395 30.26 19.12 -2.41
CA ARG A 395 29.59 17.87 -2.77
C ARG A 395 30.38 17.04 -3.76
N CYS A 396 30.19 15.75 -3.75
CA CYS A 396 30.77 14.85 -4.75
C CYS A 396 30.42 15.30 -6.17
N PRO A 397 31.40 15.53 -7.06
CA PRO A 397 31.14 16.02 -8.42
C PRO A 397 30.43 15.00 -9.30
N ARG A 398 30.55 13.70 -8.99
CA ARG A 398 29.93 12.63 -9.78
C ARG A 398 28.43 12.46 -9.46
N CYS A 399 28.09 12.16 -8.23
CA CYS A 399 26.68 11.96 -7.83
C CYS A 399 25.97 13.28 -7.44
N MET A 400 26.67 14.41 -7.49
CA MET A 400 26.14 15.73 -7.13
C MET A 400 25.47 15.74 -5.73
N GLY A 401 26.06 15.00 -4.79
CA GLY A 401 25.61 14.92 -3.39
C GLY A 401 24.49 13.92 -3.12
N MET A 402 24.09 13.12 -4.09
CA MET A 402 23.05 12.07 -3.88
C MET A 402 23.59 10.86 -3.09
N GLY A 403 24.90 10.59 -3.17
CA GLY A 403 25.52 9.40 -2.59
C GLY A 403 25.33 8.14 -3.43
N SER A 404 24.40 8.16 -4.36
CA SER A 404 24.08 7.08 -5.30
C SER A 404 23.88 7.61 -6.71
N GLU A 405 23.98 6.75 -7.71
CA GLU A 405 23.67 7.00 -9.10
C GLU A 405 22.37 6.28 -9.46
N LYS A 406 21.49 6.99 -10.15
CA LYS A 406 20.25 6.44 -10.64
C LYS A 406 20.49 5.72 -11.95
N VAL A 407 20.21 4.43 -11.99
CA VAL A 407 20.17 3.63 -13.22
C VAL A 407 18.72 3.54 -13.67
N GLU A 408 18.40 4.18 -14.79
CA GLU A 408 17.05 4.16 -15.37
C GLU A 408 16.83 2.83 -16.11
N MET A 409 15.87 2.07 -15.66
CA MET A 409 15.45 0.81 -16.27
C MET A 409 14.20 1.05 -17.12
N GLN A 410 14.24 0.72 -18.42
CA GLN A 410 13.15 1.04 -19.36
C GLN A 410 11.81 0.37 -19.01
N PHE A 411 11.83 -0.79 -18.34
CA PHE A 411 10.65 -1.61 -18.05
C PHE A 411 10.46 -1.93 -16.55
N LEU A 412 11.41 -1.56 -15.70
CA LEU A 412 11.43 -1.83 -14.26
C LEU A 412 11.55 -0.53 -13.46
N SER A 413 11.44 -0.62 -12.14
CA SER A 413 11.70 0.53 -11.25
C SER A 413 13.16 0.96 -11.34
N ASP A 414 13.40 2.27 -11.21
CA ASP A 414 14.75 2.82 -11.21
C ASP A 414 15.57 2.28 -10.03
N ILE A 415 16.81 1.87 -10.29
CA ILE A 415 17.74 1.38 -9.28
C ILE A 415 18.70 2.49 -8.88
N PHE A 416 19.03 2.55 -7.59
CA PHE A 416 20.04 3.45 -7.04
C PHE A 416 21.28 2.67 -6.63
N VAL A 417 22.36 2.79 -7.41
CA VAL A 417 23.65 2.16 -7.12
C VAL A 417 24.55 3.12 -6.37
N GLN A 418 25.29 2.64 -5.38
CA GLN A 418 26.22 3.47 -4.61
C GLN A 418 27.22 4.16 -5.54
N CYS A 419 27.45 5.47 -5.33
CA CYS A 419 28.38 6.23 -6.16
C CYS A 419 29.83 5.70 -6.03
N PRO A 420 30.48 5.25 -7.09
CA PRO A 420 31.80 4.66 -7.02
C PRO A 420 32.92 5.68 -6.68
N LEU A 421 32.65 6.99 -6.73
CA LEU A 421 33.63 8.01 -6.40
C LEU A 421 33.60 8.38 -4.93
N CYS A 422 32.41 8.57 -4.34
CA CYS A 422 32.28 9.00 -2.95
C CYS A 422 31.87 7.84 -2.00
N HIS A 423 31.62 6.67 -2.52
CA HIS A 423 31.21 5.49 -1.75
C HIS A 423 30.09 5.80 -0.73
N GLY A 424 29.07 6.54 -1.19
CA GLY A 424 27.92 6.93 -0.36
C GLY A 424 28.12 8.13 0.55
N SER A 425 29.34 8.65 0.76
CA SER A 425 29.63 9.78 1.64
C SER A 425 29.01 11.11 1.20
N ARG A 426 28.62 11.26 -0.09
CA ARG A 426 28.02 12.45 -0.71
C ARG A 426 28.96 13.63 -0.93
N TYR A 427 30.19 13.62 -0.39
CA TYR A 427 31.12 14.73 -0.38
C TYR A 427 32.38 14.46 -1.22
N GLY A 428 33.03 15.56 -1.62
CA GLY A 428 34.38 15.54 -2.17
C GLY A 428 35.44 15.40 -1.08
N SER A 429 36.66 14.99 -1.47
CA SER A 429 37.79 14.76 -0.56
C SER A 429 38.15 15.97 0.28
N GLU A 430 38.01 17.18 -0.24
CA GLU A 430 38.31 18.42 0.49
C GLU A 430 37.43 18.58 1.76
N VAL A 431 36.15 18.31 1.67
CA VAL A 431 35.21 18.34 2.82
C VAL A 431 35.57 17.24 3.80
N LEU A 432 35.83 16.03 3.29
CA LEU A 432 36.17 14.86 4.11
C LEU A 432 37.48 15.00 4.87
N SER A 433 38.39 15.94 4.42
CA SER A 433 39.63 16.23 5.12
C SER A 433 39.46 17.21 6.30
N VAL A 434 38.28 17.73 6.54
CA VAL A 434 37.97 18.58 7.69
C VAL A 434 37.43 17.70 8.84
N TYR A 435 38.19 17.64 9.93
CA TYR A 435 37.85 16.87 11.11
C TYR A 435 37.45 17.77 12.27
N ARG A 436 36.48 17.29 13.04
CA ARG A 436 36.07 17.83 14.32
C ARG A 436 35.96 16.69 15.32
N ASP A 437 36.70 16.77 16.41
CA ASP A 437 36.78 15.71 17.43
C ASP A 437 37.06 14.30 16.81
N GLY A 438 37.98 14.28 15.83
CA GLY A 438 38.39 13.06 15.16
C GLY A 438 37.43 12.49 14.14
N ARG A 439 36.34 13.22 13.82
CA ARG A 439 35.30 12.79 12.86
C ARG A 439 35.14 13.83 11.77
N ASN A 440 34.95 13.41 10.54
CA ASN A 440 34.50 14.28 9.44
C ASN A 440 32.97 14.33 9.37
N ILE A 441 32.42 15.18 8.51
CA ILE A 441 30.96 15.36 8.41
C ILE A 441 30.23 14.10 7.91
N ALA A 442 30.86 13.27 7.08
CA ALA A 442 30.26 12.02 6.63
C ALA A 442 30.20 10.99 7.77
N ASP A 443 31.23 10.96 8.63
CA ASP A 443 31.23 10.11 9.84
C ASP A 443 30.06 10.50 10.76
N VAL A 444 29.81 11.79 10.96
CA VAL A 444 28.66 12.29 11.75
C VAL A 444 27.34 11.92 11.10
N LEU A 445 27.21 12.07 9.78
CA LEU A 445 26.01 11.65 9.06
C LEU A 445 25.80 10.12 9.06
N GLY A 446 26.87 9.34 9.18
CA GLY A 446 26.85 7.89 9.37
C GLY A 446 26.47 7.44 10.79
N MET A 447 26.41 8.35 11.76
CA MET A 447 25.97 8.02 13.12
C MET A 447 24.47 7.77 13.17
N THR A 448 24.06 6.85 14.04
CA THR A 448 22.63 6.71 14.39
C THR A 448 22.18 7.93 15.20
N VAL A 449 20.88 8.21 15.20
CA VAL A 449 20.28 9.28 16.01
C VAL A 449 20.64 9.10 17.49
N ALA A 450 20.63 7.86 18.01
CA ALA A 450 21.01 7.57 19.39
C ALA A 450 22.49 7.92 19.66
N ALA A 451 23.41 7.43 18.82
CA ALA A 451 24.84 7.71 18.98
C ALA A 451 25.17 9.20 18.81
N ALA A 452 24.50 9.88 17.89
CA ALA A 452 24.66 11.31 17.71
C ALA A 452 24.10 12.10 18.91
N LEU A 453 22.96 11.68 19.47
CA LEU A 453 22.40 12.27 20.68
C LEU A 453 23.36 12.18 21.86
N GLU A 454 23.99 11.03 22.11
CA GLU A 454 25.00 10.85 23.14
C GLU A 454 26.20 11.79 22.92
N CYS A 455 26.70 11.82 21.67
CA CYS A 455 27.87 12.63 21.30
C CYS A 455 27.58 14.13 21.55
N PHE A 456 26.48 14.68 21.04
CA PHE A 456 26.15 16.10 21.19
C PHE A 456 25.64 16.47 22.58
N SER A 457 25.13 15.52 23.37
CA SER A 457 24.76 15.75 24.78
C SER A 457 25.97 15.88 25.68
N ALA A 458 27.07 15.19 25.36
CA ALA A 458 28.33 15.31 26.10
C ALA A 458 29.08 16.63 25.82
N GLU A 459 28.75 17.28 24.70
CA GLU A 459 29.44 18.48 24.23
C GLU A 459 28.85 19.75 24.85
N LYS A 460 29.76 20.67 25.27
CA LYS A 460 29.35 22.00 25.79
C LYS A 460 29.19 23.00 24.65
N GLY A 461 28.03 23.62 24.55
CA GLY A 461 27.76 24.70 23.58
C GLY A 461 26.32 24.80 23.16
N ALA A 462 25.84 26.00 22.83
CA ALA A 462 24.46 26.25 22.48
C ALA A 462 24.01 25.49 21.22
N LYS A 463 24.88 25.30 20.22
CA LYS A 463 24.58 24.55 19.00
C LYS A 463 24.46 23.05 19.27
N ALA A 464 25.40 22.48 20.03
CA ALA A 464 25.36 21.08 20.42
C ALA A 464 24.11 20.78 21.26
N SER A 465 23.75 21.65 22.21
CA SER A 465 22.52 21.52 22.99
C SER A 465 21.25 21.57 22.13
N ARG A 466 21.18 22.44 21.10
CA ARG A 466 20.05 22.47 20.15
C ARG A 466 19.96 21.19 19.30
N ILE A 467 21.12 20.69 18.82
CA ILE A 467 21.18 19.42 18.09
C ILE A 467 20.67 18.30 19.00
N ALA A 468 21.22 18.17 20.21
CA ALA A 468 20.81 17.15 21.17
C ALA A 468 19.32 17.21 21.52
N SER A 469 18.76 18.41 21.74
CA SER A 469 17.32 18.60 21.98
C SER A 469 16.47 18.08 20.83
N LYS A 470 16.82 18.39 19.56
CA LYS A 470 16.08 17.94 18.38
C LYS A 470 16.25 16.43 18.16
N LEU A 471 17.46 15.89 18.34
CA LEU A 471 17.72 14.45 18.23
C LEU A 471 16.98 13.66 19.32
N GLY A 472 16.86 14.25 20.54
CA GLY A 472 16.05 13.69 21.62
C GLY A 472 14.59 13.47 21.24
N VAL A 473 14.00 14.33 20.39
CA VAL A 473 12.65 14.11 19.87
C VAL A 473 12.59 12.88 18.96
N LEU A 474 13.57 12.73 18.05
CA LEU A 474 13.65 11.54 17.18
C LEU A 474 13.80 10.26 17.99
N GLN A 475 14.62 10.29 19.04
CA GLN A 475 14.80 9.16 19.95
C GLN A 475 13.48 8.81 20.67
N ARG A 476 12.75 9.80 21.16
CA ARG A 476 11.45 9.61 21.86
C ARG A 476 10.36 8.97 20.97
N VAL A 477 10.36 9.24 19.68
CA VAL A 477 9.42 8.59 18.75
C VAL A 477 9.91 7.22 18.25
N GLY A 478 10.97 6.66 18.83
CA GLY A 478 11.50 5.33 18.49
C GLY A 478 12.33 5.29 17.20
N LEU A 479 12.91 6.43 16.77
CA LEU A 479 13.73 6.53 15.56
C LEU A 479 15.24 6.60 15.89
N GLY A 480 15.66 6.13 17.07
CA GLY A 480 17.05 6.15 17.52
C GLY A 480 18.01 5.34 16.65
N HIS A 481 17.51 4.32 15.97
CA HIS A 481 18.28 3.43 15.09
C HIS A 481 18.61 4.04 13.72
N LEU A 482 17.84 5.03 13.25
CA LEU A 482 18.07 5.66 11.95
C LEU A 482 19.41 6.39 11.90
N THR A 483 20.14 6.30 10.78
CA THR A 483 21.33 7.12 10.58
C THR A 483 20.97 8.54 10.13
N LEU A 484 21.73 9.54 10.59
CA LEU A 484 21.46 10.95 10.27
C LEU A 484 21.46 11.24 8.76
N GLY A 485 22.30 10.51 8.00
CA GLY A 485 22.45 10.68 6.55
C GLY A 485 21.62 9.69 5.71
N GLN A 486 20.80 8.82 6.30
CA GLN A 486 19.96 7.87 5.58
C GLN A 486 19.01 8.60 4.65
N ALA A 487 18.79 8.09 3.44
CA ALA A 487 17.84 8.68 2.50
C ALA A 487 16.41 8.38 2.96
N LEU A 488 15.54 9.41 3.02
CA LEU A 488 14.16 9.23 3.53
C LEU A 488 13.28 8.33 2.64
N ASN A 489 13.64 8.16 1.38
CA ASN A 489 12.93 7.24 0.48
C ASN A 489 13.21 5.75 0.75
N THR A 490 14.16 5.43 1.64
CA THR A 490 14.46 4.06 2.08
C THR A 490 13.75 3.68 3.39
N LEU A 491 13.03 4.62 3.99
CA LEU A 491 12.32 4.39 5.24
C LEU A 491 11.04 3.57 5.02
N SER A 492 10.74 2.69 5.97
CA SER A 492 9.46 1.98 6.03
C SER A 492 8.28 2.96 6.23
N GLY A 493 7.05 2.50 5.94
CA GLY A 493 5.84 3.30 6.14
C GLY A 493 5.71 3.81 7.58
N GLY A 494 5.94 2.94 8.56
CA GLY A 494 5.90 3.29 9.98
C GLY A 494 7.00 4.28 10.40
N GLU A 495 8.23 4.14 9.87
CA GLU A 495 9.31 5.11 10.13
C GLU A 495 9.00 6.48 9.54
N ASN A 496 8.47 6.54 8.34
CA ASN A 496 8.00 7.79 7.71
C ASN A 496 6.94 8.48 8.57
N GLN A 497 5.97 7.72 9.07
CA GLN A 497 4.89 8.24 9.91
C GLN A 497 5.43 8.77 11.24
N ARG A 498 6.31 8.01 11.92
CA ARG A 498 6.96 8.46 13.15
C ARG A 498 7.83 9.71 12.94
N LEU A 499 8.47 9.82 11.77
CA LEU A 499 9.25 11.01 11.44
C LEU A 499 8.37 12.24 11.20
N LYS A 500 7.17 12.09 10.58
CA LYS A 500 6.16 13.15 10.49
C LYS A 500 5.69 13.59 11.89
N LEU A 501 5.45 12.64 12.79
CA LEU A 501 5.07 12.89 14.16
C LEU A 501 6.19 13.66 14.91
N ALA A 502 7.44 13.24 14.72
CA ALA A 502 8.61 13.96 15.27
C ALA A 502 8.64 15.41 14.80
N LYS A 503 8.30 15.70 13.54
CA LYS A 503 8.28 17.07 13.00
C LYS A 503 7.26 17.95 13.74
N ILE A 504 6.09 17.42 14.05
CA ILE A 504 5.06 18.14 14.84
C ILE A 504 5.61 18.53 16.21
N LEU A 505 6.29 17.60 16.90
CA LEU A 505 6.92 17.88 18.18
C LEU A 505 8.09 18.88 18.08
N LEU A 506 8.88 18.81 17.00
CA LEU A 506 10.00 19.72 16.76
C LEU A 506 9.52 21.15 16.49
N ASP A 507 8.43 21.33 15.76
CA ASP A 507 7.86 22.65 15.44
C ASP A 507 7.33 23.36 16.70
N GLN A 508 6.97 22.61 17.74
CA GLN A 508 6.55 23.16 19.03
C GLN A 508 7.71 23.70 19.87
N ILE A 509 8.89 23.08 19.80
CA ILE A 509 10.09 23.56 20.52
C ILE A 509 10.45 25.00 20.11
N GLY A 510 10.05 25.43 18.90
CA GLY A 510 10.38 26.77 18.37
C GLY A 510 9.29 27.84 18.52
N SER A 511 8.02 27.48 18.73
CA SER A 511 6.90 28.40 18.51
C SER A 511 6.26 28.98 19.78
N GLY A 512 6.46 28.42 20.96
CA GLY A 512 5.90 28.94 22.21
C GLY A 512 4.37 29.16 22.26
N ALA A 513 3.66 28.83 21.20
CA ALA A 513 2.23 29.02 21.04
C ALA A 513 1.47 27.72 21.39
N ASN A 514 0.54 27.82 22.33
CA ASN A 514 -0.46 26.80 22.63
C ASN A 514 -1.45 26.70 21.45
N SER A 515 -1.07 26.04 20.34
CA SER A 515 -1.96 25.77 19.21
C SER A 515 -2.65 24.43 19.42
N SER A 516 -3.99 24.45 19.44
CA SER A 516 -4.81 23.24 19.53
C SER A 516 -4.95 22.59 18.14
N LYS A 517 -4.19 21.51 17.89
CA LYS A 517 -4.24 20.78 16.63
C LYS A 517 -5.02 19.48 16.78
N MET A 518 -5.70 19.08 15.72
CA MET A 518 -6.22 17.72 15.57
C MET A 518 -5.28 16.91 14.68
N LEU A 519 -4.70 15.88 15.26
CA LEU A 519 -3.79 14.96 14.57
C LEU A 519 -4.57 13.69 14.23
N ILE A 520 -4.72 13.43 12.93
CA ILE A 520 -5.34 12.22 12.40
C ILE A 520 -4.22 11.26 11.99
N LEU A 521 -4.10 10.13 12.67
CA LEU A 521 -3.08 9.13 12.41
C LEU A 521 -3.73 7.88 11.80
N ASP A 522 -3.18 7.40 10.68
CA ASP A 522 -3.70 6.22 9.99
C ASP A 522 -2.77 5.03 10.23
N GLU A 523 -3.23 4.08 11.05
CA GLU A 523 -2.56 2.83 11.45
C GLU A 523 -1.10 3.04 11.92
N PRO A 524 -0.86 3.87 12.95
CA PRO A 524 0.49 4.17 13.42
C PRO A 524 1.20 2.99 14.10
N GLY A 525 0.48 1.93 14.44
CA GLY A 525 1.01 0.72 15.03
C GLY A 525 1.56 -0.30 14.03
N THR A 526 1.40 -0.04 12.73
CA THR A 526 1.86 -0.95 11.67
C THR A 526 3.35 -1.24 11.79
N GLY A 527 3.73 -2.52 11.78
CA GLY A 527 5.12 -2.98 11.84
C GLY A 527 5.83 -2.70 13.16
N LEU A 528 5.08 -2.41 14.23
CA LEU A 528 5.65 -2.13 15.54
C LEU A 528 5.58 -3.33 16.47
N HIS A 529 6.72 -3.63 17.07
CA HIS A 529 6.78 -4.53 18.21
C HIS A 529 6.10 -3.89 19.44
N PHE A 530 5.61 -4.69 20.39
CA PHE A 530 4.94 -4.21 21.62
C PHE A 530 5.73 -3.14 22.38
N ALA A 531 7.06 -3.27 22.46
CA ALA A 531 7.90 -2.26 23.10
C ALA A 531 7.91 -0.93 22.33
N ASP A 532 7.85 -0.95 20.99
CA ASP A 532 7.75 0.25 20.16
C ASP A 532 6.37 0.92 20.33
N ILE A 533 5.30 0.11 20.46
CA ILE A 533 3.94 0.58 20.75
C ILE A 533 3.91 1.33 22.10
N GLU A 534 4.55 0.77 23.13
CA GLU A 534 4.63 1.42 24.45
C GLU A 534 5.28 2.80 24.36
N VAL A 535 6.37 2.94 23.61
CA VAL A 535 7.05 4.21 23.34
C VAL A 535 6.14 5.19 22.61
N LEU A 536 5.43 4.75 21.58
CA LEU A 536 4.53 5.60 20.80
C LEU A 536 3.33 6.08 21.62
N LEU A 537 2.76 5.22 22.47
CA LEU A 537 1.68 5.58 23.38
C LEU A 537 2.11 6.62 24.42
N ALA A 538 3.37 6.61 24.84
CA ALA A 538 3.91 7.67 25.71
C ALA A 538 3.92 9.02 24.98
N VAL A 539 4.32 9.05 23.71
CA VAL A 539 4.27 10.25 22.84
C VAL A 539 2.83 10.74 22.66
N PHE A 540 1.87 9.84 22.47
CA PHE A 540 0.45 10.19 22.34
C PHE A 540 -0.08 10.87 23.61
N ARG A 541 0.29 10.37 24.79
CA ARG A 541 -0.07 10.98 26.08
C ARG A 541 0.51 12.38 26.19
N GLU A 542 1.78 12.57 25.82
CA GLU A 542 2.44 13.88 25.81
C GLU A 542 1.70 14.90 24.93
N LEU A 543 1.37 14.51 23.69
CA LEU A 543 0.63 15.37 22.75
C LEU A 543 -0.74 15.77 23.27
N VAL A 544 -1.49 14.85 23.88
CA VAL A 544 -2.79 15.18 24.49
C VAL A 544 -2.64 16.08 25.70
N GLU A 545 -1.60 15.90 26.52
CA GLU A 545 -1.28 16.79 27.67
C GLU A 545 -0.92 18.20 27.23
N GLN A 546 -0.35 18.35 26.04
CA GLN A 546 -0.09 19.66 25.40
C GLN A 546 -1.35 20.29 24.78
N GLY A 547 -2.52 19.66 24.90
CA GLY A 547 -3.81 20.19 24.43
C GLY A 547 -4.21 19.79 23.01
N HIS A 548 -3.50 18.85 22.39
CA HIS A 548 -3.86 18.36 21.05
C HIS A 548 -4.97 17.30 21.14
N THR A 549 -5.71 17.18 20.06
CA THR A 549 -6.68 16.10 19.81
C THR A 549 -6.01 15.01 18.97
N LEU A 550 -6.06 13.76 19.43
CA LEU A 550 -5.60 12.63 18.64
C LEU A 550 -6.79 11.80 18.16
N LEU A 551 -6.90 11.61 16.85
CA LEU A 551 -7.80 10.65 16.24
C LEU A 551 -6.96 9.59 15.53
N VAL A 552 -6.90 8.40 16.09
CA VAL A 552 -6.04 7.32 15.63
C VAL A 552 -6.90 6.22 15.04
N ILE A 553 -6.71 5.92 13.75
CA ILE A 553 -7.32 4.75 13.10
C ILE A 553 -6.46 3.56 13.48
N GLU A 554 -7.00 2.61 14.22
CA GLU A 554 -6.25 1.44 14.67
C GLU A 554 -7.11 0.21 14.89
N HIS A 555 -6.46 -0.94 14.74
CA HIS A 555 -7.05 -2.26 14.97
C HIS A 555 -6.39 -3.00 16.13
N ASN A 556 -5.16 -2.62 16.48
CA ASN A 556 -4.39 -3.27 17.51
C ASN A 556 -5.03 -3.02 18.89
N PRO A 557 -5.38 -4.08 19.66
CA PRO A 557 -6.04 -3.95 20.95
C PRO A 557 -5.24 -3.15 21.97
N GLU A 558 -3.90 -3.11 21.87
CA GLU A 558 -3.02 -2.36 22.77
C GLU A 558 -3.23 -0.84 22.65
N PHE A 559 -3.45 -0.33 21.42
CA PHE A 559 -3.84 1.06 21.22
C PHE A 559 -5.26 1.33 21.69
N ILE A 560 -6.20 0.45 21.35
CA ILE A 560 -7.62 0.63 21.70
C ILE A 560 -7.80 0.68 23.22
N LYS A 561 -7.17 -0.25 23.98
CA LYS A 561 -7.24 -0.26 25.44
C LYS A 561 -6.61 0.98 26.09
N SER A 562 -5.66 1.62 25.38
CA SER A 562 -4.94 2.81 25.87
C SER A 562 -5.66 4.12 25.56
N ALA A 563 -6.67 4.12 24.67
CA ALA A 563 -7.42 5.29 24.25
C ALA A 563 -8.35 5.83 25.38
N ASP A 564 -8.60 7.13 25.39
CA ASP A 564 -9.60 7.74 26.28
C ASP A 564 -11.03 7.52 25.77
N TYR A 565 -11.17 7.43 24.44
CA TYR A 565 -12.45 7.26 23.77
C TYR A 565 -12.32 6.36 22.54
N VAL A 566 -13.33 5.58 22.23
CA VAL A 566 -13.36 4.69 21.06
C VAL A 566 -14.61 4.98 20.25
N ILE A 567 -14.44 4.98 18.92
CA ILE A 567 -15.52 5.00 17.92
C ILE A 567 -15.41 3.72 17.10
N ASP A 568 -16.33 2.79 17.33
CA ASP A 568 -16.34 1.49 16.66
C ASP A 568 -17.27 1.50 15.45
N LEU A 569 -16.75 1.08 14.28
CA LEU A 569 -17.41 1.10 12.99
C LEU A 569 -17.69 -0.31 12.49
N GLY A 570 -18.86 -0.45 11.87
CA GLY A 570 -19.27 -1.74 11.32
C GLY A 570 -20.76 -1.74 10.92
N PRO A 571 -21.47 -2.87 11.20
CA PRO A 571 -20.95 -4.12 11.81
C PRO A 571 -20.05 -4.94 10.90
N GLU A 572 -20.18 -4.80 9.56
CA GLU A 572 -19.42 -5.54 8.55
C GLU A 572 -18.61 -4.59 7.65
N GLY A 573 -17.87 -5.15 6.68
CA GLY A 573 -17.22 -4.38 5.61
C GLY A 573 -18.16 -4.06 4.45
N GLY A 574 -17.72 -3.20 3.52
CA GLY A 574 -18.46 -2.89 2.29
C GLY A 574 -19.85 -2.30 2.51
N ALA A 575 -20.85 -2.82 1.83
CA ALA A 575 -22.24 -2.33 1.88
C ALA A 575 -22.90 -2.53 3.26
N GLY A 576 -22.48 -3.52 4.04
CA GLY A 576 -22.93 -3.78 5.42
C GLY A 576 -22.22 -2.93 6.47
N GLY A 577 -21.22 -2.14 6.06
CA GLY A 577 -20.47 -1.23 6.92
C GLY A 577 -21.02 0.19 6.94
N GLY A 578 -20.16 1.12 7.31
CA GLY A 578 -20.51 2.53 7.20
C GLY A 578 -21.29 3.10 8.38
N HIS A 579 -21.59 2.32 9.42
CA HIS A 579 -22.35 2.75 10.59
C HIS A 579 -21.47 2.83 11.85
N VAL A 580 -21.88 3.67 12.81
CA VAL A 580 -21.32 3.65 14.17
C VAL A 580 -22.01 2.53 14.95
N VAL A 581 -21.24 1.54 15.39
CA VAL A 581 -21.74 0.41 16.19
C VAL A 581 -21.83 0.78 17.65
N ALA A 582 -20.75 1.37 18.17
CA ALA A 582 -20.65 1.80 19.54
C ALA A 582 -19.67 2.98 19.69
N THR A 583 -19.85 3.81 20.70
CA THR A 583 -18.93 4.88 21.11
C THR A 583 -18.85 4.96 22.61
N GLY A 584 -17.70 5.30 23.16
CA GLY A 584 -17.50 5.44 24.60
C GLY A 584 -16.05 5.14 25.00
N THR A 585 -15.80 4.95 26.28
CA THR A 585 -14.51 4.45 26.77
C THR A 585 -14.32 2.98 26.35
N PRO A 586 -13.09 2.45 26.32
CA PRO A 586 -12.85 1.04 26.04
C PRO A 586 -13.72 0.09 26.90
N GLU A 587 -13.90 0.40 28.16
CA GLU A 587 -14.74 -0.36 29.10
C GLU A 587 -16.23 -0.32 28.71
N GLU A 588 -16.73 0.84 28.26
CA GLU A 588 -18.11 1.00 27.77
C GLU A 588 -18.35 0.24 26.46
N ILE A 589 -17.36 0.16 25.57
CA ILE A 589 -17.43 -0.64 24.34
C ILE A 589 -17.58 -2.13 24.69
N VAL A 590 -16.80 -2.62 25.65
CA VAL A 590 -16.91 -4.02 26.14
C VAL A 590 -18.27 -4.26 26.76
N ALA A 591 -18.76 -3.35 27.62
CA ALA A 591 -20.06 -3.45 28.28
C ALA A 591 -21.24 -3.42 27.29
N ALA A 592 -21.13 -2.65 26.22
CA ALA A 592 -22.15 -2.55 25.17
C ALA A 592 -22.42 -3.89 24.46
N GLY A 593 -21.39 -4.76 24.38
CA GLY A 593 -21.51 -6.10 23.77
C GLY A 593 -21.90 -6.08 22.30
N LYS A 594 -21.71 -4.95 21.61
CA LYS A 594 -22.05 -4.74 20.20
C LYS A 594 -20.78 -4.80 19.35
N GLY A 595 -20.89 -5.44 18.19
CA GLY A 595 -19.76 -5.56 17.25
C GLY A 595 -18.68 -6.55 17.71
N TYR A 596 -17.60 -6.60 16.93
CA TYR A 596 -16.51 -7.53 17.17
C TYR A 596 -15.44 -6.95 18.10
N THR A 597 -15.19 -5.65 18.02
CA THR A 597 -14.14 -4.96 18.81
C THR A 597 -14.29 -5.20 20.31
N GLY A 598 -15.51 -5.11 20.83
CA GLY A 598 -15.78 -5.33 22.26
C GLY A 598 -15.41 -6.74 22.76
N LYS A 599 -15.55 -7.76 21.91
CA LYS A 599 -15.17 -9.15 22.25
C LYS A 599 -13.65 -9.25 22.49
N TYR A 600 -12.84 -8.81 21.51
CA TYR A 600 -11.37 -8.90 21.60
C TYR A 600 -10.79 -7.95 22.65
N LEU A 601 -11.40 -6.78 22.83
CA LEU A 601 -10.96 -5.81 23.81
C LEU A 601 -11.17 -6.30 25.25
N ARG A 602 -12.21 -7.09 25.51
CA ARG A 602 -12.46 -7.70 26.82
C ARG A 602 -11.28 -8.56 27.27
N GLU A 603 -10.79 -9.42 26.40
CA GLU A 603 -9.69 -10.34 26.70
C GLU A 603 -8.43 -9.57 27.14
N VAL A 604 -8.13 -8.49 26.44
CA VAL A 604 -6.95 -7.65 26.69
C VAL A 604 -7.10 -6.78 27.95
N LEU A 605 -8.31 -6.29 28.25
CA LEU A 605 -8.60 -5.52 29.48
C LEU A 605 -8.59 -6.39 30.73
N GLU A 606 -9.06 -7.62 30.63
CA GLU A 606 -9.06 -8.60 31.72
C GLU A 606 -7.68 -9.21 31.96
N GLY A 607 -6.72 -8.93 31.09
CA GLY A 607 -5.35 -9.42 31.20
C GLY A 607 -5.19 -10.89 30.80
N ASN A 608 -6.17 -11.45 30.14
CA ASN A 608 -6.04 -12.76 29.51
C ASN A 608 -5.17 -12.60 28.24
N PRO A 609 -4.20 -13.51 27.99
CA PRO A 609 -3.59 -13.57 26.67
C PRO A 609 -4.69 -13.78 25.63
N SER A 610 -4.55 -13.17 24.44
CA SER A 610 -5.54 -13.33 23.37
C SER A 610 -5.85 -14.82 23.19
N VAL A 611 -7.10 -15.19 23.43
CA VAL A 611 -7.55 -16.56 23.25
C VAL A 611 -7.63 -16.79 21.74
N TYR A 612 -6.53 -17.23 21.16
CA TYR A 612 -6.59 -18.05 19.97
C TYR A 612 -7.31 -19.32 20.41
N ASP A 613 -8.48 -19.58 19.87
CA ASP A 613 -9.22 -20.81 20.16
C ASP A 613 -8.42 -21.98 19.57
N PRO A 614 -7.80 -22.83 20.41
CA PRO A 614 -6.95 -23.90 19.91
C PRO A 614 -7.74 -25.00 19.21
N ALA A 615 -9.07 -24.91 19.16
CA ALA A 615 -9.91 -25.90 18.48
C ALA A 615 -9.64 -26.02 16.98
N ASP A 616 -9.03 -24.99 16.35
CA ASP A 616 -8.57 -25.02 14.96
C ASP A 616 -7.05 -25.23 14.80
N ALA A 617 -6.30 -25.23 15.91
CA ALA A 617 -4.87 -25.55 15.90
C ALA A 617 -4.70 -27.04 16.24
N VAL A 618 -4.41 -27.82 15.22
CA VAL A 618 -3.80 -29.14 15.45
C VAL A 618 -2.43 -28.88 16.10
N VAL A 619 -2.34 -28.99 17.42
CA VAL A 619 -1.09 -29.03 18.14
C VAL A 619 -0.39 -30.32 17.70
N PRO A 620 0.78 -30.28 17.07
CA PRO A 620 1.54 -31.50 16.85
C PRO A 620 1.96 -32.02 18.22
N GLU A 621 1.54 -33.25 18.55
CA GLU A 621 2.11 -33.98 19.69
C GLU A 621 3.64 -33.98 19.53
N SER A 622 4.33 -33.71 20.61
CA SER A 622 5.78 -33.70 20.75
C SER A 622 6.39 -34.97 20.18
N ALA A 623 6.95 -34.88 18.97
CA ALA A 623 7.89 -35.86 18.46
C ALA A 623 9.31 -35.40 18.80
N ASP A 624 10.15 -36.30 19.34
CA ASP A 624 11.57 -36.13 19.52
C ASP A 624 12.20 -35.58 18.23
N MET A 625 12.99 -34.49 18.35
CA MET A 625 13.61 -33.82 17.23
C MET A 625 14.80 -34.61 16.70
N ASP A 626 14.53 -35.56 15.83
CA ASP A 626 15.48 -35.89 14.76
C ASP A 626 15.40 -34.76 13.72
N ILE A 627 16.56 -34.20 13.33
CA ILE A 627 16.67 -33.13 12.31
C ILE A 627 16.01 -33.64 11.03
N PRO A 628 14.86 -33.10 10.60
CA PRO A 628 14.17 -33.64 9.41
C PRO A 628 15.03 -33.40 8.16
N GLU A 629 15.09 -34.36 7.26
CA GLU A 629 15.44 -34.15 5.86
C GLU A 629 14.54 -33.04 5.32
N GLY A 630 15.05 -31.79 5.28
CA GLY A 630 14.23 -30.66 4.82
C GLY A 630 14.37 -29.39 5.62
N VAL A 631 15.59 -29.03 6.02
CA VAL A 631 15.90 -27.76 6.67
C VAL A 631 16.56 -26.82 5.68
N MET A 632 16.18 -25.53 5.67
CA MET A 632 16.96 -24.47 5.07
C MET A 632 18.01 -24.01 6.09
N ALA A 633 19.28 -24.29 5.82
CA ALA A 633 20.38 -23.97 6.75
C ALA A 633 21.15 -22.73 6.27
N LEU A 634 21.06 -21.64 7.03
CA LEU A 634 21.81 -20.39 6.87
C LEU A 634 22.97 -20.38 7.82
N ARG A 635 24.17 -20.00 7.34
CA ARG A 635 25.40 -19.87 8.16
C ARG A 635 26.10 -18.57 7.83
N GLY A 636 26.56 -17.87 8.87
CA GLY A 636 27.45 -16.74 8.78
C GLY A 636 26.80 -15.50 8.13
N ALA A 637 25.55 -15.21 8.40
CA ALA A 637 24.88 -14.04 7.81
C ALA A 637 25.35 -12.73 8.45
N ARG A 638 25.90 -11.82 7.62
CA ARG A 638 26.48 -10.53 8.03
C ARG A 638 25.93 -9.35 7.24
N HIS A 639 24.87 -9.58 6.48
CA HIS A 639 24.27 -8.55 5.64
C HIS A 639 23.65 -7.43 6.49
N HIS A 640 23.86 -6.17 6.11
CA HIS A 640 23.42 -4.98 6.86
C HIS A 640 23.84 -4.97 8.34
N ASN A 641 22.87 -5.10 9.27
CA ASN A 641 23.12 -5.09 10.70
C ASN A 641 23.26 -6.49 11.32
N LEU A 642 23.14 -7.55 10.54
CA LEU A 642 23.25 -8.92 11.03
C LEU A 642 24.68 -9.24 11.52
N LYS A 643 24.76 -9.95 12.64
CA LYS A 643 26.03 -10.24 13.36
C LYS A 643 26.34 -11.73 13.32
N ASN A 644 26.75 -12.20 12.15
CA ASN A 644 27.14 -13.60 11.94
C ASN A 644 26.06 -14.57 12.40
N VAL A 645 24.85 -14.41 11.85
CA VAL A 645 23.68 -15.20 12.25
C VAL A 645 23.71 -16.56 11.57
N ASP A 646 23.58 -17.60 12.39
CA ASP A 646 23.32 -18.98 11.99
C ASP A 646 21.87 -19.33 12.31
N LEU A 647 21.12 -19.86 11.33
CA LEU A 647 19.71 -20.17 11.49
C LEU A 647 19.33 -21.39 10.68
N ASP A 648 18.58 -22.28 11.29
CA ASP A 648 17.93 -23.41 10.64
C ASP A 648 16.41 -23.17 10.59
N VAL A 649 15.87 -23.14 9.37
CA VAL A 649 14.44 -22.90 9.10
C VAL A 649 13.84 -24.22 8.58
N PRO A 650 12.87 -24.81 9.27
CA PRO A 650 12.23 -26.06 8.83
C PRO A 650 11.43 -25.84 7.56
N ARG A 651 11.53 -26.77 6.60
CA ARG A 651 10.74 -26.77 5.37
C ARG A 651 9.37 -27.40 5.60
N GLY A 652 8.37 -26.91 4.85
CA GLY A 652 7.00 -27.37 4.97
C GLY A 652 6.28 -26.81 6.21
N GLU A 653 6.91 -25.90 6.94
CA GLU A 653 6.38 -25.29 8.16
C GLU A 653 6.28 -23.77 8.03
N MET A 654 5.61 -23.15 9.01
CA MET A 654 5.47 -21.70 9.12
C MET A 654 6.44 -21.17 10.19
N THR A 655 7.49 -20.50 9.74
CA THR A 655 8.44 -19.79 10.60
C THR A 655 8.10 -18.31 10.66
N VAL A 656 7.89 -17.78 11.86
CA VAL A 656 7.63 -16.35 12.08
C VAL A 656 8.90 -15.67 12.61
N LEU A 657 9.33 -14.62 11.90
CA LEU A 657 10.44 -13.74 12.28
C LEU A 657 9.89 -12.54 13.04
N THR A 658 10.29 -12.37 14.29
CA THR A 658 9.86 -11.27 15.15
C THR A 658 11.03 -10.54 15.80
N GLY A 659 10.76 -9.49 16.57
CA GLY A 659 11.75 -8.66 17.26
C GLY A 659 11.53 -7.17 17.03
N LEU A 660 12.30 -6.32 17.67
CA LEU A 660 12.18 -4.86 17.58
C LEU A 660 12.27 -4.33 16.13
N SER A 661 11.70 -3.15 15.88
CA SER A 661 11.90 -2.44 14.61
C SER A 661 13.40 -2.16 14.40
N GLY A 662 13.94 -2.47 13.22
CA GLY A 662 15.37 -2.36 12.92
C GLY A 662 16.27 -3.44 13.55
N SER A 663 15.73 -4.57 14.04
CA SER A 663 16.51 -5.70 14.56
C SER A 663 17.12 -6.60 13.49
N GLY A 664 16.77 -6.43 12.20
CA GLY A 664 17.31 -7.21 11.07
C GLY A 664 16.38 -8.29 10.51
N LYS A 665 15.09 -8.30 10.90
CA LYS A 665 14.08 -9.26 10.40
C LYS A 665 13.93 -9.23 8.88
N SER A 666 13.68 -8.04 8.33
CA SER A 666 13.47 -7.86 6.88
C SER A 666 14.74 -8.18 6.11
N SER A 667 15.93 -7.83 6.65
CA SER A 667 17.20 -8.24 6.04
C SER A 667 17.35 -9.76 5.98
N LEU A 668 16.93 -10.48 7.02
CA LEU A 668 16.98 -11.94 7.03
C LEU A 668 15.95 -12.53 6.03
N ALA A 669 14.72 -12.03 6.03
CA ALA A 669 13.63 -12.55 5.20
C ALA A 669 13.83 -12.23 3.71
N PHE A 670 14.07 -10.95 3.39
CA PHE A 670 14.06 -10.45 2.01
C PHE A 670 15.46 -10.36 1.41
N ASP A 671 16.42 -9.72 2.10
CA ASP A 671 17.76 -9.52 1.53
C ASP A 671 18.59 -10.81 1.51
N ILE A 672 18.23 -11.82 2.33
CA ILE A 672 18.92 -13.11 2.34
C ILE A 672 18.05 -14.21 1.72
N PHE A 673 16.97 -14.67 2.37
CA PHE A 673 16.21 -15.83 1.87
C PHE A 673 15.58 -15.57 0.50
N PHE A 674 14.88 -14.44 0.35
CA PHE A 674 14.21 -14.15 -0.92
C PHE A 674 15.22 -13.79 -2.02
N ALA A 675 16.14 -12.86 -1.75
CA ALA A 675 17.13 -12.40 -2.74
C ALA A 675 18.02 -13.54 -3.25
N GLU A 676 18.52 -14.42 -2.35
CA GLU A 676 19.33 -15.58 -2.74
C GLU A 676 18.51 -16.60 -3.53
N GLY A 677 17.22 -16.80 -3.18
CA GLY A 677 16.33 -17.68 -3.95
C GLY A 677 16.08 -17.15 -5.35
N GLN A 678 15.81 -15.86 -5.49
CA GLN A 678 15.69 -15.22 -6.82
C GLN A 678 17.00 -15.28 -7.60
N ARG A 679 18.13 -14.99 -6.96
CA ARG A 679 19.43 -15.05 -7.61
C ARG A 679 19.70 -16.44 -8.20
N ARG A 680 19.48 -17.52 -7.42
CA ARG A 680 19.63 -18.91 -7.90
C ARG A 680 18.68 -19.24 -9.03
N PHE A 681 17.44 -18.78 -8.96
CA PHE A 681 16.48 -18.95 -10.05
C PHE A 681 16.94 -18.24 -11.33
N MET A 682 17.46 -17.02 -11.23
CA MET A 682 18.00 -16.28 -12.36
C MET A 682 19.27 -16.91 -12.95
N ASP A 683 20.11 -17.54 -12.12
CA ASP A 683 21.30 -18.24 -12.59
C ASP A 683 20.98 -19.41 -13.52
N VAL A 684 19.79 -20.01 -13.42
CA VAL A 684 19.31 -21.07 -14.31
C VAL A 684 18.72 -20.52 -15.61
N MET A 685 18.37 -19.22 -15.64
CA MET A 685 17.80 -18.59 -16.85
C MET A 685 18.84 -18.40 -17.96
N SER A 686 18.36 -18.31 -19.21
CA SER A 686 19.23 -18.02 -20.35
C SER A 686 19.94 -16.67 -20.21
N PRO A 687 21.17 -16.51 -20.76
CA PRO A 687 21.90 -15.24 -20.70
C PRO A 687 21.11 -14.05 -21.28
N TYR A 688 20.26 -14.30 -22.27
CA TYR A 688 19.38 -13.28 -22.85
C TYR A 688 18.31 -12.82 -21.84
N ALA A 689 17.68 -13.74 -21.12
CA ALA A 689 16.68 -13.39 -20.10
C ALA A 689 17.31 -12.63 -18.93
N ARG A 690 18.56 -12.96 -18.54
CA ARG A 690 19.29 -12.26 -17.48
C ARG A 690 19.59 -10.79 -17.80
N GLN A 691 19.70 -10.39 -19.06
CA GLN A 691 19.91 -8.98 -19.45
C GLN A 691 18.70 -8.08 -19.15
N PHE A 692 17.52 -8.67 -18.98
CA PHE A 692 16.28 -7.96 -18.70
C PHE A 692 15.83 -8.05 -17.24
N THR A 693 16.57 -8.79 -16.41
CA THR A 693 16.28 -8.94 -14.97
C THR A 693 17.30 -8.19 -14.13
N GLU A 694 16.86 -7.66 -12.98
CA GLU A 694 17.74 -7.03 -12.00
C GLU A 694 18.75 -8.06 -11.48
N GLN A 695 20.03 -7.72 -11.55
CA GLN A 695 21.05 -8.48 -10.82
C GLN A 695 20.95 -8.07 -9.35
N LEU A 696 20.35 -8.92 -8.53
CA LEU A 696 20.36 -8.76 -7.09
C LEU A 696 21.79 -8.90 -6.56
N GLU A 697 22.19 -8.02 -5.66
CA GLU A 697 23.47 -8.13 -4.97
C GLU A 697 23.51 -9.45 -4.20
N SER A 698 24.67 -10.13 -4.23
CA SER A 698 24.83 -11.34 -3.42
C SER A 698 24.85 -10.97 -1.95
N PRO A 699 24.01 -11.57 -1.12
CA PRO A 699 24.03 -11.29 0.32
C PRO A 699 25.35 -11.73 0.94
N ASP A 700 25.80 -11.01 1.98
CA ASP A 700 26.98 -11.37 2.75
C ASP A 700 26.66 -12.53 3.70
N ILE A 701 26.84 -13.75 3.21
CA ILE A 701 26.60 -15.01 3.92
C ILE A 701 27.70 -16.02 3.60
N ASP A 702 28.04 -16.90 4.54
CA ASP A 702 28.98 -17.97 4.29
C ASP A 702 28.34 -19.11 3.48
N ARG A 703 27.10 -19.49 3.83
CA ARG A 703 26.39 -20.59 3.18
C ARG A 703 24.88 -20.53 3.41
N LEU A 704 24.10 -20.86 2.38
CA LEU A 704 22.68 -21.14 2.48
C LEU A 704 22.35 -22.40 1.68
N THR A 705 21.79 -23.42 2.33
CA THR A 705 21.44 -24.70 1.70
C THR A 705 19.96 -25.03 1.90
N GLY A 706 19.41 -25.93 1.08
CA GLY A 706 18.03 -26.39 1.21
C GLY A 706 16.97 -25.39 0.75
N LEU A 707 17.34 -24.26 0.10
CA LEU A 707 16.44 -23.20 -0.31
C LEU A 707 15.62 -23.65 -1.55
N PRO A 708 14.26 -23.71 -1.45
CA PRO A 708 13.40 -23.97 -2.60
C PRO A 708 13.18 -22.70 -3.45
N PRO A 709 12.46 -22.78 -4.59
CA PRO A 709 12.01 -21.59 -5.31
C PRO A 709 11.30 -20.62 -4.38
N THR A 710 11.53 -19.32 -4.55
CA THR A 710 11.04 -18.30 -3.59
C THR A 710 10.05 -17.34 -4.24
N VAL A 711 9.00 -16.98 -3.49
CA VAL A 711 8.01 -15.96 -3.83
C VAL A 711 7.89 -15.00 -2.65
N ALA A 712 8.02 -13.70 -2.90
CA ALA A 712 7.79 -12.67 -1.88
C ALA A 712 6.43 -11.99 -2.08
N ILE A 713 5.83 -11.62 -0.96
CA ILE A 713 4.64 -10.78 -0.91
C ILE A 713 4.97 -9.61 0.01
N GLU A 714 5.23 -8.45 -0.60
CA GLU A 714 5.65 -7.22 0.07
C GLU A 714 4.54 -6.16 0.04
N GLN A 715 4.54 -5.28 1.04
CA GLN A 715 3.61 -4.14 1.11
C GLN A 715 3.82 -3.10 0.00
N ASN A 716 5.05 -2.98 -0.49
CA ASN A 716 5.45 -1.97 -1.48
C ASN A 716 5.26 -2.42 -2.93
N MET A 717 4.38 -3.36 -3.23
CA MET A 717 4.07 -3.66 -4.62
C MET A 717 3.66 -2.39 -5.35
N SER A 718 4.28 -2.16 -6.51
CA SER A 718 3.97 -1.00 -7.34
C SER A 718 2.46 -0.94 -7.58
N ARG A 719 1.82 0.13 -7.11
CA ARG A 719 0.39 0.36 -7.37
C ARG A 719 0.19 0.30 -8.86
N GLY A 720 -0.48 -0.73 -9.34
CA GLY A 720 -0.64 -1.05 -10.75
C GLY A 720 -1.09 0.13 -11.61
N GLY A 721 -0.96 0.03 -12.93
CA GLY A 721 -1.40 1.06 -13.86
C GLY A 721 -2.89 1.41 -13.68
N THR A 722 -3.35 2.50 -14.32
CA THR A 722 -4.76 2.96 -14.26
C THR A 722 -5.78 1.92 -14.72
N LYS A 723 -5.34 0.91 -15.45
CA LYS A 723 -6.19 -0.19 -15.95
C LYS A 723 -6.20 -1.42 -15.03
N SER A 724 -5.35 -1.45 -13.99
CA SER A 724 -5.27 -2.56 -13.05
C SER A 724 -6.46 -2.54 -12.08
N THR A 725 -7.17 -3.67 -11.99
CA THR A 725 -8.30 -3.90 -11.09
C THR A 725 -8.10 -5.18 -10.30
N VAL A 726 -8.87 -5.35 -9.23
CA VAL A 726 -8.86 -6.60 -8.44
C VAL A 726 -9.08 -7.80 -9.38
N GLY A 727 -10.09 -7.76 -10.24
CA GLY A 727 -10.40 -8.87 -11.15
C GLY A 727 -9.33 -9.15 -12.21
N THR A 728 -8.47 -8.15 -12.58
CA THR A 728 -7.34 -8.38 -13.50
C THR A 728 -6.14 -8.99 -12.79
N VAL A 729 -5.85 -8.59 -11.55
CA VAL A 729 -4.74 -9.12 -10.76
C VAL A 729 -5.02 -10.55 -10.29
N THR A 730 -6.25 -10.82 -9.85
CA THR A 730 -6.69 -12.15 -9.41
C THR A 730 -7.06 -13.09 -10.56
N GLU A 731 -6.92 -12.64 -11.81
CA GLU A 731 -7.28 -13.37 -13.03
C GLU A 731 -8.78 -13.72 -13.18
N ILE A 732 -9.65 -13.27 -12.27
CA ILE A 732 -11.10 -13.47 -12.33
C ILE A 732 -11.67 -13.04 -13.68
N TRP A 733 -11.16 -11.91 -14.25
CA TRP A 733 -11.59 -11.40 -15.54
C TRP A 733 -11.37 -12.37 -16.71
N GLN A 734 -10.33 -13.21 -16.66
CA GLN A 734 -10.07 -14.19 -17.72
C GLN A 734 -11.17 -15.25 -17.76
N PHE A 735 -11.52 -15.78 -16.60
CA PHE A 735 -12.58 -16.76 -16.45
C PHE A 735 -13.94 -16.17 -16.75
N MET A 736 -14.22 -14.95 -16.27
CA MET A 736 -15.48 -14.25 -16.59
C MET A 736 -15.66 -14.04 -18.10
N ARG A 737 -14.60 -13.64 -18.81
CA ARG A 737 -14.67 -13.53 -20.29
C ARG A 737 -14.99 -14.87 -20.96
N LEU A 738 -14.37 -15.95 -20.47
CA LEU A 738 -14.62 -17.29 -21.00
C LEU A 738 -16.09 -17.70 -20.74
N LEU A 739 -16.63 -17.42 -19.56
CA LEU A 739 -18.03 -17.69 -19.24
C LEU A 739 -18.99 -16.95 -20.17
N TYR A 740 -18.74 -15.65 -20.42
CA TYR A 740 -19.56 -14.88 -21.36
C TYR A 740 -19.44 -15.35 -22.81
N ALA A 741 -18.26 -15.81 -23.22
CA ALA A 741 -18.06 -16.39 -24.54
C ALA A 741 -18.82 -17.73 -24.73
N LYS A 742 -18.95 -18.53 -23.67
CA LYS A 742 -19.57 -19.87 -23.70
C LYS A 742 -21.08 -19.83 -23.38
N LEU A 743 -21.47 -19.09 -22.35
CA LEU A 743 -22.82 -19.06 -21.78
C LEU A 743 -23.59 -17.78 -22.08
N GLY A 744 -22.94 -16.77 -22.67
CA GLY A 744 -23.54 -15.46 -22.89
C GLY A 744 -24.65 -15.49 -23.91
N GLN A 745 -25.88 -15.19 -23.48
CA GLN A 745 -27.02 -14.97 -24.34
C GLN A 745 -26.99 -13.54 -24.89
N ALA A 746 -26.90 -13.40 -26.20
CA ALA A 746 -26.96 -12.07 -26.84
C ALA A 746 -28.39 -11.55 -26.87
N TYR A 747 -28.52 -10.23 -26.71
CA TYR A 747 -29.81 -9.50 -26.80
C TYR A 747 -29.73 -8.40 -27.85
N CYS A 748 -30.80 -8.15 -28.53
CA CYS A 748 -30.90 -7.05 -29.49
C CYS A 748 -30.85 -5.69 -28.76
N PRO A 749 -29.96 -4.76 -29.13
CA PRO A 749 -29.83 -3.46 -28.44
C PRO A 749 -31.08 -2.56 -28.62
N GLN A 750 -31.87 -2.79 -29.66
CA GLN A 750 -33.05 -1.96 -29.96
C GLN A 750 -34.34 -2.47 -29.30
N CYS A 751 -34.60 -3.80 -29.31
CA CYS A 751 -35.85 -4.37 -28.82
C CYS A 751 -35.70 -5.29 -27.60
N GLY A 752 -34.44 -5.53 -27.11
CA GLY A 752 -34.19 -6.34 -25.91
C GLY A 752 -34.54 -7.85 -26.06
N VAL A 753 -34.84 -8.32 -27.26
CA VAL A 753 -35.19 -9.72 -27.52
C VAL A 753 -33.89 -10.55 -27.55
N PRO A 754 -33.87 -11.77 -26.97
CA PRO A 754 -32.73 -12.65 -27.08
C PRO A 754 -32.44 -13.04 -28.52
N VAL A 755 -31.15 -12.95 -28.90
CA VAL A 755 -30.68 -13.34 -30.24
C VAL A 755 -29.91 -14.63 -30.10
N GLY A 756 -30.36 -15.70 -30.73
CA GLY A 756 -29.76 -17.01 -30.71
C GLY A 756 -29.41 -17.54 -32.11
N LYS A 757 -28.64 -18.60 -32.16
CA LYS A 757 -28.51 -19.40 -33.35
C LYS A 757 -29.88 -19.99 -33.66
N ARG A 758 -30.29 -19.82 -34.87
CA ARG A 758 -31.49 -20.51 -35.42
C ARG A 758 -31.02 -21.76 -36.16
N SER A 759 -31.82 -22.80 -36.04
CA SER A 759 -31.62 -24.00 -36.89
C SER A 759 -31.96 -23.69 -38.36
N GLU A 760 -31.43 -24.46 -39.28
CA GLU A 760 -31.73 -24.27 -40.68
C GLU A 760 -33.24 -24.38 -40.94
N SER A 761 -33.96 -25.31 -40.27
CA SER A 761 -35.40 -25.46 -40.33
C SER A 761 -36.13 -24.20 -39.88
N GLU A 762 -35.75 -23.59 -38.77
CA GLU A 762 -36.36 -22.32 -38.28
C GLU A 762 -36.10 -21.15 -39.24
N VAL A 763 -34.91 -21.12 -39.89
CA VAL A 763 -34.58 -20.11 -40.90
C VAL A 763 -35.44 -20.30 -42.13
N VAL A 764 -35.60 -21.54 -42.61
CA VAL A 764 -36.43 -21.88 -43.75
C VAL A 764 -37.93 -21.54 -43.46
N GLU A 765 -38.45 -21.88 -42.29
CA GLU A 765 -39.81 -21.51 -41.88
C GLU A 765 -40.02 -20.00 -41.82
N LEU A 766 -39.03 -19.25 -41.31
CA LEU A 766 -39.08 -17.80 -41.26
C LEU A 766 -39.15 -17.19 -42.65
N VAL A 767 -38.22 -17.66 -43.57
CA VAL A 767 -38.18 -17.22 -44.95
C VAL A 767 -39.49 -17.58 -45.69
N ALA A 768 -40.00 -18.78 -45.49
CA ALA A 768 -41.27 -19.21 -46.08
C ALA A 768 -42.45 -18.36 -45.59
N ARG A 769 -42.47 -18.00 -44.32
CA ARG A 769 -43.51 -17.12 -43.74
C ARG A 769 -43.42 -15.71 -44.31
N GLU A 770 -42.21 -15.14 -44.41
CA GLU A 770 -42.04 -13.79 -44.94
C GLU A 770 -42.32 -13.76 -46.47
N LEU A 771 -41.95 -14.83 -47.18
CA LEU A 771 -42.27 -15.01 -48.62
C LEU A 771 -43.81 -15.02 -48.89
N LYS A 772 -44.56 -15.72 -48.04
CA LYS A 772 -46.02 -15.74 -48.10
C LYS A 772 -46.64 -14.37 -47.85
N LYS A 773 -46.01 -13.54 -46.96
CA LYS A 773 -46.46 -12.23 -46.59
C LYS A 773 -46.15 -11.16 -47.64
N HIS A 774 -45.01 -11.24 -48.29
CA HIS A 774 -44.47 -10.19 -49.15
C HIS A 774 -44.39 -10.54 -50.64
N GLY A 775 -44.68 -11.76 -51.00
CA GLY A 775 -44.77 -12.22 -52.43
C GLY A 775 -43.43 -12.42 -53.15
N GLY A 776 -42.36 -11.87 -52.64
CA GLY A 776 -40.98 -12.00 -53.13
C GLY A 776 -39.98 -11.54 -52.14
N LEU A 777 -38.88 -12.27 -51.99
CA LEU A 777 -37.77 -11.97 -51.05
C LEU A 777 -36.45 -12.10 -51.77
N ALA A 778 -35.49 -11.21 -51.51
CA ALA A 778 -34.13 -11.34 -51.89
C ALA A 778 -33.32 -11.78 -50.66
N LEU A 779 -32.65 -12.93 -50.80
CA LEU A 779 -31.67 -13.41 -49.80
C LEU A 779 -30.29 -12.82 -50.09
N LEU A 780 -29.78 -12.03 -49.17
CA LEU A 780 -28.49 -11.35 -49.27
C LEU A 780 -27.51 -11.94 -48.29
N ALA A 781 -26.33 -12.31 -48.76
CA ALA A 781 -25.19 -12.74 -47.94
C ALA A 781 -24.06 -11.73 -48.07
N PRO A 782 -23.55 -11.15 -46.96
CA PRO A 782 -22.41 -10.23 -47.05
C PRO A 782 -21.13 -10.98 -47.34
N LEU A 783 -20.57 -10.83 -48.54
CA LEU A 783 -19.28 -11.41 -48.94
C LEU A 783 -18.10 -10.59 -48.37
N VAL A 784 -18.24 -9.26 -48.22
CA VAL A 784 -17.25 -8.37 -47.65
C VAL A 784 -17.92 -7.43 -46.69
N ARG A 785 -17.38 -7.28 -45.46
CA ARG A 785 -17.93 -6.43 -44.45
C ARG A 785 -16.83 -5.55 -43.83
N GLY A 786 -16.96 -4.21 -43.93
CA GLY A 786 -16.09 -3.25 -43.26
C GLY A 786 -14.61 -3.24 -43.68
N ARG A 787 -14.26 -3.78 -44.85
CA ARG A 787 -12.90 -3.77 -45.40
C ARG A 787 -12.81 -2.86 -46.63
N LYS A 788 -11.81 -1.99 -46.66
CA LYS A 788 -11.47 -1.20 -47.84
C LYS A 788 -10.70 -2.06 -48.84
N GLY A 789 -11.08 -2.02 -50.11
CA GLY A 789 -10.41 -2.74 -51.17
C GLY A 789 -11.25 -2.81 -52.46
N HIS A 790 -10.61 -3.26 -53.59
CA HIS A 790 -11.27 -3.55 -54.85
C HIS A 790 -11.64 -5.03 -54.86
N TYR A 791 -12.92 -5.36 -54.93
CA TYR A 791 -13.44 -6.71 -54.82
C TYR A 791 -14.10 -7.20 -56.15
N ALA A 792 -13.63 -6.63 -57.30
CA ALA A 792 -14.15 -6.96 -58.62
C ALA A 792 -14.03 -8.47 -58.96
N ASP A 793 -12.97 -9.13 -58.49
CA ASP A 793 -12.78 -10.57 -58.72
C ASP A 793 -13.75 -11.40 -57.91
N LEU A 794 -14.08 -10.97 -56.68
CA LEU A 794 -15.07 -11.63 -55.84
C LEU A 794 -16.49 -11.48 -56.42
N ALA A 795 -16.78 -10.30 -56.97
CA ALA A 795 -18.06 -10.05 -57.64
C ALA A 795 -18.22 -10.93 -58.90
N ARG A 796 -17.15 -11.01 -59.74
CA ARG A 796 -17.13 -11.90 -60.93
C ARG A 796 -17.25 -13.38 -60.57
N TRP A 797 -16.63 -13.79 -59.46
CA TRP A 797 -16.77 -15.16 -58.95
C TRP A 797 -18.23 -15.44 -58.52
N ALA A 798 -18.87 -14.52 -57.81
CA ALA A 798 -20.26 -14.67 -57.36
C ALA A 798 -21.21 -14.73 -58.60
N GLU A 799 -21.01 -13.85 -59.56
CA GLU A 799 -21.82 -13.81 -60.81
C GLU A 799 -21.64 -15.12 -61.61
N GLY A 800 -20.39 -15.64 -61.72
CA GLY A 800 -20.10 -16.93 -62.34
C GLY A 800 -20.72 -18.14 -61.62
N LYS A 801 -21.13 -17.97 -60.35
CA LYS A 801 -21.87 -18.98 -59.58
C LYS A 801 -23.39 -18.76 -59.61
N GLY A 802 -23.88 -17.80 -60.40
CA GLY A 802 -25.31 -17.50 -60.56
C GLY A 802 -25.88 -16.64 -59.42
N TYR A 803 -25.05 -15.97 -58.62
CA TYR A 803 -25.51 -15.03 -57.61
C TYR A 803 -25.46 -13.61 -58.16
N GLU A 804 -26.48 -12.81 -57.85
CA GLU A 804 -26.42 -11.37 -58.12
C GLU A 804 -25.54 -10.68 -57.10
N ALA A 805 -24.44 -10.05 -57.54
CA ALA A 805 -23.60 -9.24 -56.67
C ALA A 805 -24.10 -7.82 -56.57
N VAL A 806 -24.50 -7.40 -55.34
CA VAL A 806 -24.99 -6.04 -55.09
C VAL A 806 -23.96 -5.31 -54.20
N SER A 807 -23.46 -4.19 -54.70
CA SER A 807 -22.59 -3.30 -53.90
C SER A 807 -23.39 -2.23 -53.18
N TYR A 808 -23.43 -2.31 -51.86
CA TYR A 808 -24.09 -1.30 -51.01
C TYR A 808 -23.05 -0.32 -50.50
N THR A 809 -22.55 0.56 -51.36
CA THR A 809 -21.60 1.61 -50.93
C THR A 809 -22.28 2.78 -50.17
N HIS A 810 -23.60 2.89 -50.14
CA HIS A 810 -24.38 4.05 -49.68
C HIS A 810 -25.59 3.78 -48.78
N LEU A 811 -25.77 2.55 -48.28
CA LEU A 811 -26.78 2.30 -47.24
C LEU A 811 -26.16 2.49 -45.86
N ARG A 812 -26.19 3.74 -45.35
CA ARG A 812 -26.24 3.98 -43.90
C ARG A 812 -27.65 3.65 -43.46
N ALA A 813 -27.84 2.62 -42.69
CA ALA A 813 -28.97 2.48 -41.80
C ALA A 813 -28.71 3.26 -40.51
#